data_91492225ba5e8298009f9280f708487d
#
_entry.id   91492225ba5e8298009f9280f708487d
#
_cell.length_a   1.000
_cell.length_b   1.000
_cell.length_c   1.000
_cell.angle_alpha   90.00
_cell.angle_beta   90.00
_cell.angle_gamma   90.00
#
_symmetry.space_group_name_H-M   'P 1'
#
loop_
_entity.id
_entity.type
_entity.pdbx_description
1 polymer ?
#
loop_
_entity_poly.entity_id
_entity_poly.type
_entity_poly.pdbx_seq_one_letter_code
_entity_poly.pdbx_strand_id
1 'polypeptide(L)'
;MSEAAATGPIRTTLIDIANCIGCRACQVACKQWNEKDGEQTFLESDLGFQNPATLSARTYTLIAFHEVENPASPGGAESAFVMQRCLHCLEPACVSACPTTALHRQADGPVSYDADECIGCRYCQLACPWDVPTSDWNSHAPKISKCTHCADRIEQPLPIAFNGQALSGDESKRFSGSIATPACVKACPADALLYGTREEMLTEARRRIAARPDKYVDHIYGEKELGGTSVLYLSRVPFAKLGFPTYGEKPFPAFTKTALGAVPPAVMAVGAMLGAFYAFFRKRVQKVADASHDHGHVEFEPLQHALSTPFNWVLLVLMAFGAISFVARFIMGLGASTNLSDTYPWGLWILFDLVWIAVAAGAFVMAGVIYVFQRKDLYGIGRTAVLMGLLSYSFVTVTLIADLGLPWHAYQLALQAPEHSAMFEVSWCVGLYVTILLLEFLPVPFARYGYTRAADALRQWNGAYVAAAVTLFVYLLSRNVFYALATAVVFGTLAWVFRARDHHAEPVMLAIAAVTLSTMHQSSLGSLYLLMPNMLAPQWWSPVLPISFFLSSIAAGTALVILIDMWIAKGWRRPLDLTRLASVGQIAFWALLVYLVFRLGDMAVRGQFNGAFSGSLGLAFAAEILLGGIVPLILLGTRALRKRADLLFIASLLAVLGVAYNRMNVVLFAMTFRGRMPWDVAENYVPSIVEWGVSIGLIAATIFLFGLAARLMPVLTRAQTGDAALSR
;
A
#
# COMPACT_ATOMS: atom_id res chain seq x y z
N MET A 1 -21.32 -8.62 1.92
CA MET A 1 -22.54 -7.99 2.48
C MET A 1 -22.54 -6.57 1.96
N SER A 2 -23.55 -6.16 1.19
CA SER A 2 -23.70 -4.79 0.72
C SER A 2 -23.64 -3.84 1.92
N GLU A 3 -23.06 -2.63 1.77
CA GLU A 3 -23.24 -1.54 2.72
C GLU A 3 -24.74 -1.48 3.06
N ALA A 4 -25.12 -2.08 4.19
CA ALA A 4 -26.48 -1.93 4.69
C ALA A 4 -26.61 -0.43 4.99
N ALA A 5 -27.36 0.27 4.15
CA ALA A 5 -27.76 1.64 4.44
C ALA A 5 -28.26 1.65 5.88
N ALA A 6 -27.67 2.49 6.72
CA ALA A 6 -28.00 2.57 8.14
C ALA A 6 -29.50 2.77 8.27
N THR A 7 -30.24 1.72 8.66
CA THR A 7 -31.70 1.74 8.80
C THR A 7 -32.13 2.24 10.18
N GLY A 8 -31.16 2.57 11.05
CA GLY A 8 -31.38 3.09 12.41
C GLY A 8 -30.72 4.46 12.64
N PRO A 9 -31.11 5.14 13.74
CA PRO A 9 -30.51 6.42 14.10
C PRO A 9 -29.04 6.24 14.48
N ILE A 10 -28.18 7.09 13.94
CA ILE A 10 -26.73 7.04 14.19
C ILE A 10 -26.47 7.53 15.62
N ARG A 11 -25.83 6.70 16.42
CA ARG A 11 -25.41 7.00 17.80
C ARG A 11 -24.22 7.97 17.78
N THR A 12 -24.30 9.03 18.56
CA THR A 12 -23.33 10.14 18.55
C THR A 12 -23.01 10.61 19.95
N THR A 13 -21.74 10.93 20.19
CA THR A 13 -21.28 11.61 21.41
C THR A 13 -21.00 13.08 21.07
N LEU A 14 -21.59 14.02 21.81
CA LEU A 14 -21.25 15.44 21.79
C LEU A 14 -20.26 15.74 22.93
N ILE A 15 -19.11 16.32 22.60
CA ILE A 15 -18.05 16.71 23.53
C ILE A 15 -18.00 18.24 23.59
N ASP A 16 -18.34 18.78 24.73
CA ASP A 16 -18.33 20.22 25.00
C ASP A 16 -17.01 20.63 25.71
N ILE A 17 -16.01 21.01 24.92
CA ILE A 17 -14.70 21.43 25.43
C ILE A 17 -14.85 22.65 26.36
N ALA A 18 -15.85 23.52 26.12
CA ALA A 18 -16.09 24.72 26.91
C ALA A 18 -16.61 24.41 28.33
N ASN A 19 -17.15 23.20 28.56
CA ASN A 19 -17.62 22.72 29.86
C ASN A 19 -16.65 21.72 30.51
N CYS A 20 -15.64 21.25 29.80
CA CYS A 20 -14.70 20.26 30.31
C CYS A 20 -13.80 20.87 31.39
N ILE A 21 -13.72 20.22 32.54
CA ILE A 21 -12.90 20.63 33.70
C ILE A 21 -11.56 19.86 33.81
N GLY A 22 -11.24 18.99 32.84
CA GLY A 22 -9.99 18.23 32.82
C GLY A 22 -9.84 17.14 33.91
N CYS A 23 -10.92 16.70 34.55
CA CYS A 23 -10.90 15.77 35.68
C CYS A 23 -10.45 14.33 35.31
N ARG A 24 -10.40 13.96 34.02
CA ARG A 24 -10.00 12.64 33.47
C ARG A 24 -10.86 11.45 33.90
N ALA A 25 -12.01 11.66 34.55
CA ALA A 25 -12.93 10.56 34.91
C ALA A 25 -13.34 9.71 33.70
N CYS A 26 -13.54 10.34 32.53
CA CYS A 26 -13.84 9.67 31.26
C CYS A 26 -12.68 8.76 30.80
N GLN A 27 -11.42 9.16 30.99
CA GLN A 27 -10.24 8.37 30.65
C GLN A 27 -10.15 7.11 31.53
N VAL A 28 -10.34 7.25 32.85
CA VAL A 28 -10.32 6.13 33.81
C VAL A 28 -11.49 5.19 33.52
N ALA A 29 -12.71 5.70 33.34
CA ALA A 29 -13.88 4.88 33.05
C ALA A 29 -13.74 4.09 31.72
N CYS A 30 -13.09 4.67 30.71
CA CYS A 30 -12.79 3.99 29.45
C CYS A 30 -11.82 2.83 29.66
N LYS A 31 -10.74 3.03 30.44
CA LYS A 31 -9.79 1.97 30.78
C LYS A 31 -10.46 0.83 31.55
N GLN A 32 -11.26 1.19 32.55
CA GLN A 32 -11.95 0.23 33.41
C GLN A 32 -12.96 -0.60 32.61
N TRP A 33 -13.76 0.03 31.74
CA TRP A 33 -14.74 -0.69 30.92
C TRP A 33 -14.09 -1.65 29.91
N ASN A 34 -12.98 -1.23 29.29
CA ASN A 34 -12.28 -2.03 28.29
C ASN A 34 -11.20 -2.96 28.92
N GLU A 35 -11.16 -3.11 30.23
CA GLU A 35 -10.21 -3.95 30.97
C GLU A 35 -8.75 -3.71 30.57
N LYS A 36 -8.36 -2.41 30.49
CA LYS A 36 -7.01 -2.03 30.11
C LYS A 36 -6.12 -1.78 31.31
N ASP A 37 -4.92 -2.36 31.25
CA ASP A 37 -3.89 -2.17 32.27
C ASP A 37 -3.53 -0.70 32.43
N GLY A 38 -2.97 -0.35 33.58
CA GLY A 38 -2.34 0.93 33.81
C GLY A 38 -1.09 1.09 32.92
N GLU A 39 -0.77 2.31 32.62
CA GLU A 39 0.50 2.69 31.97
C GLU A 39 1.37 3.40 32.97
N GLN A 40 2.69 3.29 32.76
CA GLN A 40 3.63 4.07 33.55
C GLN A 40 3.44 5.56 33.21
N THR A 41 3.22 6.36 34.22
CA THR A 41 3.01 7.80 34.10
C THR A 41 4.22 8.53 34.64
N PHE A 42 4.62 9.61 33.99
CA PHE A 42 5.76 10.44 34.37
C PHE A 42 5.29 11.88 34.57
N LEU A 43 5.89 12.54 35.53
CA LEU A 43 5.77 13.99 35.68
C LEU A 43 6.83 14.64 34.79
N GLU A 44 6.51 14.82 33.51
CA GLU A 44 7.37 15.55 32.58
C GLU A 44 6.91 17.01 32.52
N SER A 45 7.86 17.92 32.71
CA SER A 45 7.60 19.36 32.74
C SER A 45 7.07 19.90 31.40
N ASP A 46 7.43 19.25 30.28
CA ASP A 46 7.12 19.75 28.94
C ASP A 46 5.72 19.34 28.43
N LEU A 47 5.11 18.29 29.01
CA LEU A 47 3.79 17.79 28.66
C LEU A 47 2.68 18.29 29.60
N GLY A 48 3.02 19.05 30.63
CA GLY A 48 2.09 19.60 31.59
C GLY A 48 1.32 18.51 32.31
N PHE A 49 0.00 18.65 32.38
CA PHE A 49 -0.91 17.71 33.05
C PHE A 49 -1.33 16.52 32.17
N GLN A 50 -0.88 16.44 30.92
CA GLN A 50 -1.25 15.36 29.99
C GLN A 50 -0.44 14.10 30.33
N ASN A 51 -1.16 13.03 30.70
CA ASN A 51 -0.54 11.76 31.10
C ASN A 51 -1.51 10.58 30.88
N PRO A 52 -1.18 9.59 30.02
CA PRO A 52 0.03 9.51 29.21
C PRO A 52 0.12 10.59 28.12
N ALA A 53 1.24 10.66 27.41
CA ALA A 53 1.49 11.69 26.39
C ALA A 53 0.56 11.53 25.16
N THR A 54 0.29 10.28 24.75
CA THR A 54 -0.47 9.96 23.53
C THR A 54 -1.48 8.84 23.79
N LEU A 55 -2.38 8.63 22.81
CA LEU A 55 -3.17 7.41 22.75
C LEU A 55 -2.25 6.19 22.59
N SER A 56 -2.68 5.03 23.09
CA SER A 56 -1.92 3.78 23.01
C SER A 56 -2.87 2.57 22.99
N ALA A 57 -2.29 1.37 22.84
CA ALA A 57 -3.03 0.12 22.95
C ALA A 57 -3.73 -0.07 24.33
N ARG A 58 -3.32 0.70 25.34
CA ARG A 58 -3.87 0.69 26.69
C ARG A 58 -4.69 1.92 27.03
N THR A 59 -4.58 3.01 26.26
CA THR A 59 -5.30 4.28 26.47
C THR A 59 -6.08 4.67 25.24
N TYR A 60 -7.38 4.31 25.20
CA TYR A 60 -8.29 4.58 24.07
C TYR A 60 -8.88 6.00 24.07
N THR A 61 -8.78 6.66 25.20
CA THR A 61 -9.32 8.00 25.44
C THR A 61 -8.36 8.75 26.34
N LEU A 62 -7.99 9.95 25.94
CA LEU A 62 -7.04 10.82 26.65
C LEU A 62 -7.60 12.22 26.74
N ILE A 63 -7.34 12.93 27.83
CA ILE A 63 -7.61 14.36 27.98
C ILE A 63 -6.31 15.11 27.78
N ALA A 64 -6.20 15.82 26.66
CA ALA A 64 -5.10 16.72 26.36
C ALA A 64 -5.33 18.10 27.01
N PHE A 65 -4.24 18.73 27.39
CA PHE A 65 -4.23 20.07 27.96
C PHE A 65 -3.67 21.07 26.95
N HIS A 66 -4.36 22.18 26.76
CA HIS A 66 -3.94 23.28 25.90
C HIS A 66 -4.01 24.59 26.64
N GLU A 67 -2.97 25.40 26.56
CA GLU A 67 -3.01 26.81 26.91
C GLU A 67 -3.19 27.65 25.65
N VAL A 68 -4.20 28.51 25.68
CA VAL A 68 -4.52 29.37 24.55
C VAL A 68 -4.48 30.82 25.01
N GLU A 69 -3.80 31.67 24.26
CA GLU A 69 -3.81 33.11 24.51
C GLU A 69 -5.25 33.67 24.46
N ASN A 70 -5.66 34.28 25.55
CA ASN A 70 -6.94 34.98 25.66
C ASN A 70 -6.71 36.30 26.44
N PRO A 71 -6.58 37.42 25.75
CA PRO A 71 -6.36 38.73 26.41
C PRO A 71 -7.49 39.14 27.37
N ALA A 72 -8.69 38.57 27.24
CA ALA A 72 -9.84 38.84 28.11
C ALA A 72 -9.79 38.00 29.42
N SER A 73 -8.88 37.03 29.52
CA SER A 73 -8.73 36.19 30.70
C SER A 73 -7.79 36.84 31.72
N PRO A 74 -8.06 36.72 33.03
CA PRO A 74 -7.10 37.14 34.07
C PRO A 74 -5.78 36.37 33.88
N GLY A 75 -4.69 37.05 33.52
CA GLY A 75 -3.41 36.45 33.21
C GLY A 75 -3.12 36.24 31.72
N GLY A 76 -4.04 36.61 30.82
CA GLY A 76 -3.82 36.60 29.38
C GLY A 76 -3.87 35.21 28.72
N ALA A 77 -4.11 34.13 29.47
CA ALA A 77 -4.19 32.76 29.00
C ALA A 77 -5.46 32.05 29.47
N GLU A 78 -5.90 31.08 28.73
CA GLU A 78 -7.03 30.20 29.03
C GLU A 78 -6.69 28.76 28.80
N SER A 79 -7.10 27.88 29.72
CA SER A 79 -6.92 26.45 29.62
C SER A 79 -8.06 25.78 28.88
N ALA A 80 -7.76 24.89 27.94
CA ALA A 80 -8.74 24.05 27.27
C ALA A 80 -8.35 22.56 27.41
N PHE A 81 -9.34 21.75 27.75
CA PHE A 81 -9.17 20.32 27.93
C PHE A 81 -9.85 19.57 26.79
N VAL A 82 -9.04 18.96 25.91
CA VAL A 82 -9.53 18.29 24.70
C VAL A 82 -9.54 16.79 24.89
N MET A 83 -10.72 16.19 24.73
CA MET A 83 -10.85 14.72 24.76
C MET A 83 -10.43 14.14 23.41
N GLN A 84 -9.35 13.39 23.40
CA GLN A 84 -8.83 12.66 22.25
C GLN A 84 -9.35 11.24 22.25
N ARG A 85 -9.92 10.79 21.12
CA ARG A 85 -10.46 9.44 20.93
C ARG A 85 -10.83 9.20 19.46
N CYS A 86 -11.26 7.99 19.11
CA CYS A 86 -11.83 7.73 17.80
C CYS A 86 -13.09 8.58 17.57
N LEU A 87 -13.16 9.22 16.40
CA LEU A 87 -14.31 10.05 16.01
C LEU A 87 -15.44 9.25 15.37
N HIS A 88 -15.23 7.95 15.11
CA HIS A 88 -16.24 7.07 14.50
C HIS A 88 -16.86 7.70 13.27
N CYS A 89 -16.03 7.93 12.23
CA CYS A 89 -16.41 8.57 10.97
C CYS A 89 -17.63 7.90 10.32
N LEU A 90 -18.46 8.68 9.64
CA LEU A 90 -19.59 8.16 8.87
C LEU A 90 -19.12 7.42 7.61
N GLU A 91 -18.02 7.89 6.99
CA GLU A 91 -17.30 7.21 5.94
C GLU A 91 -15.84 6.96 6.39
N PRO A 92 -15.60 5.88 7.16
CA PRO A 92 -14.32 5.69 7.82
C PRO A 92 -13.23 5.21 6.87
N ALA A 93 -12.14 5.98 6.76
CA ALA A 93 -10.97 5.64 5.95
C ALA A 93 -10.28 4.35 6.44
N CYS A 94 -10.26 4.09 7.75
CA CYS A 94 -9.68 2.87 8.33
C CYS A 94 -10.45 1.59 7.94
N VAL A 95 -11.77 1.67 7.73
CA VAL A 95 -12.59 0.57 7.21
C VAL A 95 -12.28 0.35 5.74
N SER A 96 -12.24 1.44 4.94
CA SER A 96 -11.85 1.35 3.52
C SER A 96 -10.43 0.84 3.32
N ALA A 97 -9.52 1.08 4.27
CA ALA A 97 -8.17 0.55 4.26
C ALA A 97 -8.11 -0.96 4.55
N CYS A 98 -9.02 -1.49 5.37
CA CYS A 98 -8.93 -2.85 5.89
C CYS A 98 -9.12 -3.92 4.80
N PRO A 99 -8.12 -4.80 4.55
CA PRO A 99 -8.21 -5.80 3.49
C PRO A 99 -8.97 -7.05 3.90
N THR A 100 -9.32 -7.20 5.19
CA THR A 100 -9.93 -8.41 5.76
C THR A 100 -11.22 -8.13 6.53
N THR A 101 -11.82 -6.96 6.36
CA THR A 101 -13.04 -6.52 7.07
C THR A 101 -12.95 -6.50 8.60
N ALA A 102 -11.76 -6.74 9.17
CA ALA A 102 -11.51 -6.67 10.62
C ALA A 102 -11.97 -5.34 11.24
N LEU A 103 -11.89 -4.24 10.48
CA LEU A 103 -12.53 -2.98 10.82
C LEU A 103 -13.79 -2.83 9.97
N HIS A 104 -14.91 -2.63 10.62
CA HIS A 104 -16.21 -2.43 9.96
C HIS A 104 -17.04 -1.38 10.72
N ARG A 105 -17.95 -0.72 10.00
CA ARG A 105 -18.88 0.23 10.59
C ARG A 105 -20.20 -0.49 10.88
N GLN A 106 -20.69 -0.37 12.13
CA GLN A 106 -22.01 -0.85 12.51
C GLN A 106 -23.10 0.05 11.92
N ALA A 107 -24.30 -0.50 11.74
CA ALA A 107 -25.43 0.21 11.14
C ALA A 107 -25.84 1.47 11.94
N ASP A 108 -25.63 1.47 13.25
CA ASP A 108 -25.94 2.55 14.18
C ASP A 108 -24.77 3.52 14.47
N GLY A 109 -23.64 3.38 13.74
CA GLY A 109 -22.58 4.36 13.71
C GLY A 109 -21.19 3.93 14.19
N PRO A 110 -21.02 3.14 15.25
CA PRO A 110 -19.71 2.74 15.75
C PRO A 110 -18.84 2.05 14.68
N VAL A 111 -17.55 2.36 14.68
CA VAL A 111 -16.55 1.59 13.93
C VAL A 111 -15.97 0.55 14.87
N SER A 112 -16.27 -0.71 14.61
CA SER A 112 -15.85 -1.87 15.40
C SER A 112 -14.62 -2.56 14.84
N TYR A 113 -13.94 -3.35 15.65
CA TYR A 113 -12.74 -4.08 15.30
C TYR A 113 -12.86 -5.54 15.76
N ASP A 114 -12.63 -6.47 14.84
CA ASP A 114 -12.51 -7.89 15.09
C ASP A 114 -11.04 -8.31 14.97
N ALA A 115 -10.49 -8.80 16.09
CA ALA A 115 -9.08 -9.19 16.16
C ALA A 115 -8.78 -10.51 15.43
N ASP A 116 -9.78 -11.39 15.27
CA ASP A 116 -9.62 -12.70 14.66
C ASP A 116 -9.58 -12.62 13.13
N GLU A 117 -10.11 -11.55 12.56
CA GLU A 117 -10.02 -11.24 11.13
C GLU A 117 -8.79 -10.40 10.79
N CYS A 118 -8.12 -9.80 11.76
CA CYS A 118 -6.99 -8.90 11.54
C CYS A 118 -5.71 -9.65 11.14
N ILE A 119 -5.00 -9.14 10.15
CA ILE A 119 -3.67 -9.64 9.73
C ILE A 119 -2.51 -8.80 10.26
N GLY A 120 -2.79 -7.70 10.97
CA GLY A 120 -1.77 -6.81 11.51
C GLY A 120 -0.98 -6.00 10.48
N CYS A 121 -1.59 -5.62 9.34
CA CYS A 121 -0.93 -4.83 8.28
C CYS A 121 -0.77 -3.34 8.62
N ARG A 122 -1.44 -2.84 9.65
CA ARG A 122 -1.35 -1.46 10.16
C ARG A 122 -1.76 -0.34 9.17
N TYR A 123 -2.31 -0.69 8.02
CA TYR A 123 -2.74 0.28 7.03
C TYR A 123 -3.85 1.21 7.57
N CYS A 124 -4.69 0.73 8.49
CA CYS A 124 -5.71 1.55 9.15
C CYS A 124 -5.13 2.68 10.01
N GLN A 125 -3.90 2.55 10.53
CA GLN A 125 -3.20 3.62 11.26
C GLN A 125 -2.83 4.75 10.30
N LEU A 126 -2.25 4.42 9.15
CA LEU A 126 -1.88 5.38 8.12
C LEU A 126 -3.08 6.05 7.44
N ALA A 127 -4.18 5.31 7.28
CA ALA A 127 -5.39 5.83 6.64
C ALA A 127 -6.22 6.73 7.55
N CYS A 128 -6.01 6.68 8.88
CA CYS A 128 -6.81 7.45 9.82
C CYS A 128 -6.42 8.94 9.79
N PRO A 129 -7.34 9.86 9.40
CA PRO A 129 -7.04 11.28 9.40
C PRO A 129 -6.86 11.87 10.81
N TRP A 130 -7.29 11.13 11.84
CA TRP A 130 -7.27 11.54 13.24
C TRP A 130 -6.16 10.87 14.05
N ASP A 131 -5.33 10.04 13.42
CA ASP A 131 -4.21 9.29 14.00
C ASP A 131 -4.57 8.53 15.30
N VAL A 132 -5.69 7.80 15.26
CA VAL A 132 -6.27 7.17 16.45
C VAL A 132 -5.92 5.69 16.61
N PRO A 133 -5.99 4.83 15.57
CA PRO A 133 -5.67 3.42 15.74
C PRO A 133 -4.21 3.25 16.14
N THR A 134 -3.96 2.48 17.21
CA THR A 134 -2.63 2.16 17.74
C THR A 134 -2.40 0.66 17.71
N SER A 135 -1.15 0.22 17.77
CA SER A 135 -0.76 -1.19 17.85
C SER A 135 -0.16 -1.54 19.21
N ASP A 136 -0.42 -2.74 19.69
CA ASP A 136 0.26 -3.25 20.90
C ASP A 136 1.67 -3.77 20.55
N TRP A 137 2.61 -2.85 20.40
CA TRP A 137 4.00 -3.14 20.03
C TRP A 137 4.75 -4.02 21.03
N ASN A 138 4.25 -4.15 22.27
CA ASN A 138 4.83 -5.03 23.29
C ASN A 138 4.39 -6.48 23.15
N SER A 139 3.39 -6.74 22.31
CA SER A 139 2.90 -8.08 22.01
C SER A 139 3.66 -8.74 20.87
N HIS A 140 3.91 -10.05 20.95
CA HIS A 140 4.40 -10.83 19.80
C HIS A 140 3.40 -10.84 18.65
N ALA A 141 2.11 -10.66 18.95
CA ALA A 141 0.98 -10.60 18.03
C ALA A 141 0.28 -9.24 18.16
N PRO A 142 0.85 -8.14 17.62
CA PRO A 142 0.32 -6.81 17.82
C PRO A 142 -1.07 -6.65 17.20
N LYS A 143 -2.06 -6.38 18.04
CA LYS A 143 -3.44 -6.11 17.65
C LYS A 143 -3.68 -4.61 17.59
N ILE A 144 -4.63 -4.21 16.76
CA ILE A 144 -5.07 -2.81 16.68
C ILE A 144 -5.93 -2.46 17.86
N SER A 145 -5.73 -1.29 18.38
CA SER A 145 -6.43 -0.73 19.53
C SER A 145 -6.99 0.64 19.23
N LYS A 146 -8.25 0.88 19.60
CA LYS A 146 -8.92 2.19 19.48
C LYS A 146 -10.20 2.20 20.32
N CYS A 147 -10.77 3.38 20.53
CA CYS A 147 -12.09 3.51 21.14
C CYS A 147 -13.13 2.65 20.40
N THR A 148 -13.97 1.92 21.15
CA THR A 148 -15.05 1.04 20.64
C THR A 148 -16.40 1.74 20.57
N HIS A 149 -16.52 3.00 21.02
CA HIS A 149 -17.78 3.70 21.31
C HIS A 149 -18.65 2.97 22.33
N CYS A 150 -18.06 2.03 23.08
CA CYS A 150 -18.73 1.13 24.01
C CYS A 150 -19.93 0.40 23.36
N ALA A 151 -19.79 -0.06 22.11
CA ALA A 151 -20.87 -0.75 21.39
C ALA A 151 -21.36 -1.96 22.18
N ASP A 152 -20.45 -2.75 22.74
CA ASP A 152 -20.72 -3.88 23.63
C ASP A 152 -21.54 -3.50 24.88
N ARG A 153 -21.29 -2.34 25.44
CA ARG A 153 -22.00 -1.83 26.61
C ARG A 153 -23.41 -1.39 26.28
N ILE A 154 -23.58 -0.75 25.14
CA ILE A 154 -24.84 -0.14 24.71
C ILE A 154 -25.84 -1.21 24.25
N GLU A 155 -25.37 -2.35 23.79
CA GLU A 155 -26.17 -3.51 23.35
C GLU A 155 -26.60 -4.42 24.49
N GLN A 156 -25.98 -4.30 25.67
CA GLN A 156 -26.34 -5.15 26.81
C GLN A 156 -27.75 -4.85 27.33
N PRO A 157 -28.53 -5.88 27.63
CA PRO A 157 -29.80 -5.71 28.33
C PRO A 157 -29.58 -5.09 29.72
N LEU A 158 -30.53 -4.27 30.13
CA LEU A 158 -30.48 -3.61 31.43
C LEU A 158 -30.30 -4.65 32.56
N PRO A 159 -29.43 -4.42 33.56
CA PRO A 159 -29.35 -5.26 34.70
C PRO A 159 -30.67 -5.23 35.48
N ILE A 160 -31.21 -6.40 35.80
CA ILE A 160 -32.43 -6.56 36.55
C ILE A 160 -32.20 -6.26 38.09
N ALA A 161 -30.93 -6.23 38.48
CA ALA A 161 -30.54 -5.96 39.86
C ALA A 161 -29.26 -5.12 39.91
N PHE A 162 -29.15 -4.22 40.88
CA PHE A 162 -27.95 -3.47 41.23
C PHE A 162 -27.53 -3.82 42.66
N ASN A 163 -26.27 -4.23 42.86
CA ASN A 163 -25.75 -4.73 44.14
C ASN A 163 -26.59 -5.86 44.75
N GLY A 164 -27.14 -6.76 43.93
CA GLY A 164 -27.94 -7.89 44.37
C GLY A 164 -29.41 -7.55 44.76
N GLN A 165 -29.82 -6.30 44.64
CA GLN A 165 -31.20 -5.86 44.87
C GLN A 165 -31.90 -5.61 43.53
N ALA A 166 -33.12 -6.13 43.38
CA ALA A 166 -33.97 -5.86 42.22
C ALA A 166 -34.31 -4.35 42.15
N LEU A 167 -34.14 -3.75 41.00
CA LEU A 167 -34.45 -2.34 40.77
C LEU A 167 -35.97 -2.14 40.71
N SER A 168 -36.49 -1.14 41.42
CA SER A 168 -37.87 -0.69 41.28
C SER A 168 -38.14 -0.10 39.88
N GLY A 169 -39.40 -0.07 39.44
CA GLY A 169 -39.75 0.42 38.10
C GLY A 169 -39.26 1.83 37.78
N ASP A 170 -39.17 2.73 38.79
CA ASP A 170 -38.66 4.08 38.62
C ASP A 170 -37.13 4.16 38.66
N GLU A 171 -36.49 3.35 39.48
CA GLU A 171 -35.03 3.18 39.47
C GLU A 171 -34.54 2.51 38.17
N SER A 172 -35.28 1.52 37.69
CA SER A 172 -35.01 0.88 36.41
C SER A 172 -35.05 1.91 35.26
N LYS A 173 -36.00 2.86 35.25
CA LYS A 173 -36.07 3.97 34.29
C LYS A 173 -34.92 4.96 34.44
N ARG A 174 -34.49 5.29 35.64
CA ARG A 174 -33.34 6.14 35.95
C ARG A 174 -32.04 5.45 35.48
N PHE A 175 -31.87 4.17 35.76
CA PHE A 175 -30.71 3.39 35.30
C PHE A 175 -30.76 3.07 33.83
N SER A 176 -31.94 2.94 33.19
CA SER A 176 -32.04 2.66 31.76
C SER A 176 -31.37 3.73 30.92
N GLY A 177 -31.62 5.02 31.25
CA GLY A 177 -30.94 6.12 30.61
C GLY A 177 -29.43 6.19 30.85
N SER A 178 -28.93 5.57 31.95
CA SER A 178 -27.52 5.67 32.36
C SER A 178 -26.64 4.47 31.90
N ILE A 179 -27.24 3.31 31.69
CA ILE A 179 -26.52 2.09 31.27
C ILE A 179 -26.39 2.01 29.74
N ALA A 180 -27.34 2.58 29.03
CA ALA A 180 -27.29 2.67 27.56
C ALA A 180 -26.37 3.81 27.05
N THR A 181 -25.44 4.31 27.84
CA THR A 181 -24.49 5.36 27.48
C THR A 181 -23.05 4.88 27.56
N PRO A 182 -22.13 5.39 26.73
CA PRO A 182 -20.71 5.09 26.86
C PRO A 182 -20.16 5.35 28.25
N ALA A 183 -19.20 4.54 28.70
CA ALA A 183 -18.62 4.65 30.03
C ALA A 183 -18.05 6.04 30.34
N CYS A 184 -17.41 6.68 29.35
CA CYS A 184 -16.88 8.03 29.46
C CYS A 184 -17.98 9.09 29.67
N VAL A 185 -19.13 8.95 29.01
CA VAL A 185 -20.27 9.86 29.18
C VAL A 185 -20.85 9.74 30.57
N LYS A 186 -21.09 8.49 31.01
CA LYS A 186 -21.62 8.23 32.36
C LYS A 186 -20.72 8.78 33.48
N ALA A 187 -19.41 8.76 33.29
CA ALA A 187 -18.44 9.20 34.29
C ALA A 187 -18.19 10.71 34.32
N CYS A 188 -18.75 11.49 33.39
CA CYS A 188 -18.49 12.93 33.27
C CYS A 188 -19.27 13.73 34.34
N PRO A 189 -18.59 14.36 35.33
CA PRO A 189 -19.29 15.10 36.39
C PRO A 189 -19.69 16.52 35.96
N ALA A 190 -19.19 17.01 34.82
CA ALA A 190 -19.38 18.38 34.34
C ALA A 190 -20.42 18.50 33.20
N ASP A 191 -21.13 17.43 32.87
CA ASP A 191 -22.04 17.34 31.72
C ASP A 191 -21.42 17.85 30.40
N ALA A 192 -20.08 17.69 30.29
CA ALA A 192 -19.33 18.03 29.09
C ALA A 192 -19.47 16.97 28.00
N LEU A 193 -19.94 15.76 28.33
CA LEU A 193 -20.16 14.66 27.42
C LEU A 193 -21.64 14.31 27.36
N LEU A 194 -22.24 14.41 26.19
CA LEU A 194 -23.63 14.03 25.94
C LEU A 194 -23.66 12.87 24.93
N TYR A 195 -24.72 12.08 24.97
CA TYR A 195 -24.91 10.95 24.08
C TYR A 195 -26.37 10.83 23.65
N GLY A 196 -26.59 10.56 22.38
CA GLY A 196 -27.90 10.41 21.77
C GLY A 196 -27.80 10.09 20.29
N THR A 197 -28.88 10.28 19.55
CA THR A 197 -28.83 10.24 18.09
C THR A 197 -28.07 11.45 17.53
N ARG A 198 -27.53 11.31 16.33
CA ARG A 198 -26.77 12.41 15.69
C ARG A 198 -27.60 13.68 15.51
N GLU A 199 -28.86 13.51 15.17
CA GLU A 199 -29.77 14.62 14.99
C GLU A 199 -30.06 15.38 16.31
N GLU A 200 -30.28 14.62 17.41
CA GLU A 200 -30.43 15.18 18.75
C GLU A 200 -29.17 15.94 19.17
N MET A 201 -28.00 15.34 18.97
CA MET A 201 -26.71 15.94 19.36
C MET A 201 -26.39 17.21 18.53
N LEU A 202 -26.68 17.21 17.25
CA LEU A 202 -26.54 18.42 16.42
C LEU A 202 -27.52 19.51 16.82
N THR A 203 -28.77 19.13 17.13
CA THR A 203 -29.79 20.08 17.62
C THR A 203 -29.36 20.70 18.95
N GLU A 204 -28.88 19.90 19.89
CA GLU A 204 -28.39 20.38 21.17
C GLU A 204 -27.13 21.26 21.00
N ALA A 205 -26.22 20.88 20.13
CA ALA A 205 -25.02 21.67 19.83
C ALA A 205 -25.40 23.08 19.30
N ARG A 206 -26.29 23.15 18.31
CA ARG A 206 -26.79 24.43 17.77
C ARG A 206 -27.54 25.22 18.81
N ARG A 207 -28.35 24.56 19.66
CA ARG A 207 -29.05 25.21 20.78
C ARG A 207 -28.08 25.89 21.75
N ARG A 208 -26.97 25.18 22.12
CA ARG A 208 -25.92 25.74 23.00
C ARG A 208 -25.23 26.95 22.38
N ILE A 209 -24.86 26.87 21.10
CA ILE A 209 -24.25 27.98 20.37
C ILE A 209 -25.17 29.18 20.33
N ALA A 210 -26.44 28.98 19.96
CA ALA A 210 -27.44 30.08 19.88
C ALA A 210 -27.76 30.72 21.25
N ALA A 211 -27.80 29.89 22.32
CA ALA A 211 -28.07 30.41 23.67
C ALA A 211 -26.88 31.18 24.28
N ARG A 212 -25.64 30.84 23.88
CA ARG A 212 -24.43 31.46 24.44
C ARG A 212 -23.39 31.74 23.33
N PRO A 213 -23.70 32.66 22.40
CA PRO A 213 -22.78 33.01 21.31
C PRO A 213 -21.47 33.66 21.81
N ASP A 214 -21.49 34.19 23.03
CA ASP A 214 -20.32 34.70 23.76
C ASP A 214 -19.37 33.59 24.22
N LYS A 215 -19.88 32.38 24.40
CA LYS A 215 -19.15 31.25 24.95
C LYS A 215 -18.63 30.28 23.88
N TYR A 216 -19.33 30.16 22.77
CA TYR A 216 -19.04 29.13 21.76
C TYR A 216 -18.65 29.76 20.42
N VAL A 217 -17.68 29.14 19.75
CA VAL A 217 -17.44 29.39 18.32
C VAL A 217 -18.60 28.84 17.52
N ASP A 218 -19.05 29.56 16.49
CA ASP A 218 -20.12 29.10 15.59
C ASP A 218 -19.57 27.99 14.62
N HIS A 219 -19.16 26.87 15.20
CA HIS A 219 -18.65 25.72 14.48
C HIS A 219 -18.82 24.45 15.31
N ILE A 220 -19.46 23.44 14.75
CA ILE A 220 -19.57 22.10 15.31
C ILE A 220 -18.56 21.20 14.56
N TYR A 221 -17.42 20.91 15.18
CA TYR A 221 -16.41 20.06 14.57
C TYR A 221 -16.86 18.61 14.53
N GLY A 222 -16.73 17.95 13.38
CA GLY A 222 -17.25 16.61 13.11
C GLY A 222 -18.63 16.61 12.45
N GLU A 223 -19.27 17.77 12.27
CA GLU A 223 -20.54 17.85 11.54
C GLU A 223 -20.36 17.53 10.06
N LYS A 224 -19.36 18.14 9.42
CA LYS A 224 -19.13 18.07 7.97
C LYS A 224 -17.76 17.53 7.57
N GLU A 225 -16.77 17.65 8.46
CA GLU A 225 -15.39 17.26 8.18
C GLU A 225 -15.34 15.81 7.71
N LEU A 226 -14.76 15.61 6.50
CA LEU A 226 -14.59 14.29 5.86
C LEU A 226 -15.89 13.46 5.74
N GLY A 227 -17.02 14.13 5.51
CA GLY A 227 -18.33 13.50 5.42
C GLY A 227 -19.04 13.34 6.76
N GLY A 228 -18.48 13.88 7.84
CA GLY A 228 -19.02 13.84 9.18
C GLY A 228 -18.57 12.66 10.04
N THR A 229 -18.79 12.82 11.35
CA THR A 229 -18.38 11.83 12.37
C THR A 229 -19.50 11.59 13.39
N SER A 230 -19.41 10.48 14.12
CA SER A 230 -20.29 10.16 15.26
C SER A 230 -19.76 10.71 16.60
N VAL A 231 -18.73 11.53 16.57
CA VAL A 231 -18.25 12.32 17.72
C VAL A 231 -18.16 13.76 17.28
N LEU A 232 -18.88 14.63 17.97
CA LEU A 232 -18.99 16.05 17.66
C LEU A 232 -18.33 16.85 18.78
N TYR A 233 -17.73 18.00 18.43
CA TYR A 233 -17.10 18.87 19.42
C TYR A 233 -17.70 20.29 19.36
N LEU A 234 -17.87 20.88 20.56
CA LEU A 234 -18.09 22.29 20.79
C LEU A 234 -16.89 22.88 21.50
N SER A 235 -16.55 24.13 21.18
CA SER A 235 -15.42 24.83 21.80
C SER A 235 -15.72 26.31 21.96
N ARG A 236 -15.06 26.94 22.94
CA ARG A 236 -15.00 28.40 23.06
C ARG A 236 -13.84 28.98 22.26
N VAL A 237 -12.87 28.15 21.88
CA VAL A 237 -11.68 28.54 21.15
C VAL A 237 -11.77 27.94 19.74
N PRO A 238 -11.36 28.67 18.68
CA PRO A 238 -11.26 28.10 17.34
C PRO A 238 -10.48 26.81 17.32
N PHE A 239 -11.02 25.75 16.69
CA PHE A 239 -10.43 24.42 16.69
C PHE A 239 -8.99 24.38 16.16
N ALA A 240 -8.64 25.26 15.20
CA ALA A 240 -7.29 25.39 14.70
C ALA A 240 -6.28 25.81 15.79
N LYS A 241 -6.69 26.59 16.81
CA LYS A 241 -5.83 26.95 17.96
C LYS A 241 -5.66 25.79 18.94
N LEU A 242 -6.55 24.81 18.90
CA LEU A 242 -6.47 23.57 19.66
C LEU A 242 -5.79 22.46 18.86
N GLY A 243 -5.17 22.79 17.72
CA GLY A 243 -4.44 21.87 16.87
C GLY A 243 -5.31 20.90 16.05
N PHE A 244 -6.63 21.08 16.04
CA PHE A 244 -7.48 20.29 15.16
C PHE A 244 -7.19 20.58 13.70
N PRO A 245 -7.00 19.55 12.83
CA PRO A 245 -6.78 19.77 11.41
C PRO A 245 -8.02 20.35 10.74
N THR A 246 -7.79 21.24 9.77
CA THR A 246 -8.87 21.81 8.95
C THR A 246 -9.12 20.90 7.74
N TYR A 247 -10.25 20.21 7.74
CA TYR A 247 -10.64 19.30 6.68
C TYR A 247 -11.82 19.83 5.87
N GLY A 248 -11.84 19.52 4.57
CA GLY A 248 -13.01 19.70 3.73
C GLY A 248 -14.09 18.64 4.00
N GLU A 249 -15.22 18.78 3.35
CA GLU A 249 -16.37 17.87 3.52
C GLU A 249 -16.17 16.51 2.82
N LYS A 250 -15.28 16.43 1.80
CA LYS A 250 -15.09 15.21 1.00
C LYS A 250 -14.35 14.13 1.81
N PRO A 251 -14.94 12.94 2.01
CA PRO A 251 -14.29 11.84 2.73
C PRO A 251 -13.16 11.23 1.92
N PHE A 252 -12.08 10.79 2.58
CA PHE A 252 -10.92 10.19 1.92
C PHE A 252 -11.23 8.89 1.15
N PRO A 253 -12.12 8.00 1.62
CA PRO A 253 -12.55 6.84 0.85
C PRO A 253 -13.11 7.15 -0.55
N ALA A 254 -13.63 8.36 -0.78
CA ALA A 254 -14.14 8.74 -2.09
C ALA A 254 -13.05 8.72 -3.18
N PHE A 255 -11.78 8.96 -2.83
CA PHE A 255 -10.66 8.88 -3.78
C PHE A 255 -10.37 7.43 -4.18
N THR A 256 -10.32 6.51 -3.20
CA THR A 256 -10.10 5.08 -3.47
C THR A 256 -11.30 4.43 -4.15
N LYS A 257 -12.53 4.73 -3.73
CA LYS A 257 -13.76 4.24 -4.39
C LYS A 257 -13.75 4.58 -5.89
N THR A 258 -13.35 5.81 -6.24
CA THR A 258 -13.24 6.22 -7.65
C THR A 258 -12.16 5.44 -8.40
N ALA A 259 -10.97 5.32 -7.82
CA ALA A 259 -9.85 4.61 -8.46
C ALA A 259 -10.16 3.12 -8.64
N LEU A 260 -10.64 2.44 -7.60
CA LEU A 260 -10.95 1.01 -7.63
C LEU A 260 -12.19 0.69 -8.48
N GLY A 261 -13.17 1.58 -8.52
CA GLY A 261 -14.34 1.44 -9.40
C GLY A 261 -13.98 1.48 -10.89
N ALA A 262 -12.85 2.10 -11.25
CA ALA A 262 -12.34 2.10 -12.62
C ALA A 262 -11.59 0.80 -12.99
N VAL A 263 -11.22 -0.05 -12.03
CA VAL A 263 -10.42 -1.27 -12.26
C VAL A 263 -11.15 -2.30 -13.12
N PRO A 264 -12.40 -2.73 -12.84
CA PRO A 264 -13.07 -3.73 -13.66
C PRO A 264 -13.18 -3.34 -15.15
N PRO A 265 -13.66 -2.14 -15.53
CA PRO A 265 -13.68 -1.75 -16.94
C PRO A 265 -12.26 -1.61 -17.54
N ALA A 266 -11.26 -1.17 -16.76
CA ALA A 266 -9.87 -1.07 -17.22
C ALA A 266 -9.28 -2.46 -17.57
N VAL A 267 -9.51 -3.48 -16.75
CA VAL A 267 -9.09 -4.88 -17.01
C VAL A 267 -9.60 -5.35 -18.36
N MET A 268 -10.89 -5.18 -18.62
CA MET A 268 -11.51 -5.61 -19.87
C MET A 268 -10.95 -4.84 -21.06
N ALA A 269 -10.85 -3.51 -20.93
CA ALA A 269 -10.34 -2.64 -21.99
C ALA A 269 -8.88 -2.95 -22.35
N VAL A 270 -8.00 -3.05 -21.33
CA VAL A 270 -6.58 -3.36 -21.52
C VAL A 270 -6.41 -4.77 -22.10
N GLY A 271 -7.10 -5.78 -21.56
CA GLY A 271 -7.05 -7.14 -22.10
C GLY A 271 -7.49 -7.24 -23.55
N ALA A 272 -8.61 -6.62 -23.89
CA ALA A 272 -9.11 -6.58 -25.28
C ALA A 272 -8.16 -5.82 -26.22
N MET A 273 -7.63 -4.67 -25.79
CA MET A 273 -6.69 -3.87 -26.54
C MET A 273 -5.39 -4.64 -26.81
N LEU A 274 -4.82 -5.30 -25.81
CA LEU A 274 -3.62 -6.12 -25.96
C LEU A 274 -3.86 -7.31 -26.90
N GLY A 275 -5.02 -7.96 -26.82
CA GLY A 275 -5.43 -9.00 -27.74
C GLY A 275 -5.53 -8.51 -29.21
N ALA A 276 -6.12 -7.33 -29.40
CA ALA A 276 -6.19 -6.69 -30.72
C ALA A 276 -4.80 -6.30 -31.27
N PHE A 277 -3.93 -5.75 -30.42
CA PHE A 277 -2.54 -5.43 -30.77
C PHE A 277 -1.77 -6.69 -31.20
N TYR A 278 -1.88 -7.77 -30.43
CA TYR A 278 -1.27 -9.02 -30.81
C TYR A 278 -1.74 -9.51 -32.18
N ALA A 279 -3.07 -9.53 -32.40
CA ALA A 279 -3.63 -9.96 -33.69
C ALA A 279 -3.13 -9.08 -34.86
N PHE A 280 -3.02 -7.75 -34.65
CA PHE A 280 -2.51 -6.82 -35.64
C PHE A 280 -1.03 -7.05 -35.94
N PHE A 281 -0.18 -7.11 -34.91
CA PHE A 281 1.27 -7.26 -35.07
C PHE A 281 1.62 -8.64 -35.61
N ARG A 282 0.94 -9.70 -35.17
CA ARG A 282 1.12 -11.07 -35.73
C ARG A 282 0.90 -11.11 -37.24
N LYS A 283 -0.21 -10.53 -37.73
CA LYS A 283 -0.48 -10.46 -39.17
C LYS A 283 0.61 -9.70 -39.93
N ARG A 284 1.13 -8.62 -39.35
CA ARG A 284 2.20 -7.82 -39.97
C ARG A 284 3.53 -8.59 -40.01
N VAL A 285 3.91 -9.25 -38.94
CA VAL A 285 5.14 -10.04 -38.86
C VAL A 285 5.07 -11.26 -39.81
N GLN A 286 3.92 -11.94 -39.89
CA GLN A 286 3.72 -13.04 -40.83
C GLN A 286 3.95 -12.58 -42.29
N LYS A 287 3.36 -11.45 -42.71
CA LYS A 287 3.57 -10.91 -44.04
C LYS A 287 5.03 -10.58 -44.39
N VAL A 288 5.82 -10.15 -43.36
CA VAL A 288 7.25 -9.87 -43.52
C VAL A 288 8.08 -11.14 -43.51
N ALA A 289 7.71 -12.15 -42.69
CA ALA A 289 8.38 -13.42 -42.59
C ALA A 289 8.21 -14.28 -43.84
N ASP A 290 7.02 -14.25 -44.46
CA ASP A 290 6.76 -14.91 -45.74
C ASP A 290 7.64 -14.32 -46.89
N ALA A 291 8.16 -13.11 -46.67
CA ALA A 291 9.06 -12.43 -47.60
C ALA A 291 10.58 -12.66 -47.29
N SER A 292 10.91 -13.17 -46.08
CA SER A 292 12.28 -13.42 -45.65
C SER A 292 12.43 -14.83 -45.04
N HIS A 293 13.21 -15.68 -45.68
CA HIS A 293 13.40 -17.10 -45.28
C HIS A 293 14.28 -17.31 -44.05
N ASP A 294 14.60 -16.29 -43.26
CA ASP A 294 15.52 -16.43 -42.11
C ASP A 294 14.79 -16.25 -40.76
N HIS A 295 14.40 -17.38 -40.17
CA HIS A 295 13.98 -17.44 -38.78
C HIS A 295 15.15 -17.89 -37.90
N GLY A 296 16.01 -16.95 -37.50
CA GLY A 296 17.05 -17.22 -36.50
C GLY A 296 16.43 -17.76 -35.20
N HIS A 297 16.51 -19.07 -35.00
CA HIS A 297 16.11 -19.69 -33.73
C HIS A 297 17.07 -19.25 -32.62
N VAL A 298 16.54 -18.53 -31.61
CA VAL A 298 17.32 -18.19 -30.42
C VAL A 298 17.48 -19.46 -29.58
N GLU A 299 18.71 -20.00 -29.55
CA GLU A 299 19.04 -21.12 -28.67
C GLU A 299 19.37 -20.60 -27.25
N PHE A 300 18.89 -21.33 -26.26
CA PHE A 300 19.17 -21.06 -24.85
C PHE A 300 20.03 -22.16 -24.24
N GLU A 301 20.99 -21.80 -23.40
CA GLU A 301 21.90 -22.71 -22.76
C GLU A 301 22.06 -22.46 -21.26
N PRO A 302 22.36 -23.49 -20.45
CA PRO A 302 22.76 -23.30 -19.06
C PRO A 302 24.15 -22.67 -18.96
N LEU A 303 24.37 -21.89 -17.91
CA LEU A 303 25.65 -21.27 -17.61
C LEU A 303 26.68 -22.31 -17.12
N GLN A 304 27.85 -22.39 -17.79
CA GLN A 304 28.94 -23.23 -17.36
C GLN A 304 29.94 -22.44 -16.47
N HIS A 305 29.60 -22.21 -15.21
CA HIS A 305 30.45 -21.48 -14.27
C HIS A 305 30.48 -22.15 -12.90
N ALA A 306 31.63 -22.06 -12.17
CA ALA A 306 31.75 -22.63 -10.83
C ALA A 306 30.82 -21.90 -9.81
N LEU A 307 30.17 -22.67 -8.93
CA LEU A 307 29.39 -22.10 -7.82
C LEU A 307 30.28 -21.59 -6.68
N SER A 308 31.46 -22.21 -6.51
CA SER A 308 32.43 -21.86 -5.46
C SER A 308 33.28 -20.64 -5.86
N THR A 309 32.68 -19.47 -5.96
CA THR A 309 33.39 -18.21 -6.16
C THR A 309 33.39 -17.39 -4.86
N PRO A 310 34.42 -16.55 -4.61
CA PRO A 310 34.42 -15.66 -3.43
C PRO A 310 33.15 -14.81 -3.35
N PHE A 311 32.64 -14.36 -4.48
CA PHE A 311 31.40 -13.58 -4.56
C PHE A 311 30.19 -14.40 -4.05
N ASN A 312 30.03 -15.65 -4.46
CA ASN A 312 28.95 -16.51 -3.99
C ASN A 312 29.05 -16.83 -2.51
N TRP A 313 30.25 -16.96 -1.96
CA TRP A 313 30.46 -17.12 -0.51
C TRP A 313 29.98 -15.89 0.27
N VAL A 314 30.27 -14.68 -0.22
CA VAL A 314 29.73 -13.43 0.38
C VAL A 314 28.21 -13.44 0.33
N LEU A 315 27.60 -13.81 -0.80
CA LEU A 315 26.13 -13.91 -0.89
C LEU A 315 25.56 -14.91 0.11
N LEU A 316 26.18 -16.09 0.27
CA LEU A 316 25.74 -17.10 1.25
C LEU A 316 25.82 -16.60 2.69
N VAL A 317 26.86 -15.85 3.05
CA VAL A 317 26.98 -15.22 4.38
C VAL A 317 25.86 -14.20 4.59
N LEU A 318 25.59 -13.35 3.60
CA LEU A 318 24.50 -12.36 3.68
C LEU A 318 23.12 -13.05 3.73
N MET A 319 22.92 -14.14 2.99
CA MET A 319 21.70 -14.96 3.07
C MET A 319 21.53 -15.58 4.46
N ALA A 320 22.61 -16.12 5.06
CA ALA A 320 22.58 -16.66 6.41
C ALA A 320 22.23 -15.58 7.45
N PHE A 321 22.82 -14.39 7.32
CA PHE A 321 22.45 -13.23 8.14
C PHE A 321 20.98 -12.86 8.00
N GLY A 322 20.47 -12.85 6.75
CA GLY A 322 19.04 -12.59 6.48
C GLY A 322 18.12 -13.65 7.07
N ALA A 323 18.48 -14.92 6.94
CA ALA A 323 17.71 -16.04 7.51
C ALA A 323 17.67 -15.98 9.05
N ILE A 324 18.80 -15.70 9.69
CA ILE A 324 18.87 -15.49 11.15
C ILE A 324 17.99 -14.31 11.57
N SER A 325 18.08 -13.19 10.86
CA SER A 325 17.25 -12.00 11.13
C SER A 325 15.75 -12.30 10.94
N PHE A 326 15.37 -13.04 9.89
CA PHE A 326 14.00 -13.46 9.65
C PHE A 326 13.46 -14.33 10.79
N VAL A 327 14.23 -15.32 11.25
CA VAL A 327 13.86 -16.16 12.40
C VAL A 327 13.78 -15.32 13.69
N ALA A 328 14.75 -14.44 13.93
CA ALA A 328 14.76 -13.55 15.09
C ALA A 328 13.50 -12.68 15.15
N ARG A 329 13.00 -12.19 14.00
CA ARG A 329 11.75 -11.43 13.91
C ARG A 329 10.56 -12.19 14.53
N PHE A 330 10.44 -13.50 14.30
CA PHE A 330 9.32 -14.29 14.82
C PHE A 330 9.52 -14.71 16.27
N ILE A 331 10.75 -14.88 16.72
CA ILE A 331 11.06 -15.20 18.11
C ILE A 331 10.88 -13.97 19.02
N MET A 332 11.36 -12.81 18.58
CA MET A 332 11.32 -11.58 19.39
C MET A 332 9.96 -10.85 19.31
N GLY A 333 9.20 -11.09 18.24
CA GLY A 333 8.00 -10.31 17.92
C GLY A 333 8.32 -9.04 17.12
N LEU A 334 7.28 -8.43 16.53
CA LEU A 334 7.45 -7.30 15.61
C LEU A 334 8.04 -6.06 16.29
N GLY A 335 7.48 -5.65 17.43
CA GLY A 335 7.92 -4.44 18.12
C GLY A 335 9.34 -4.52 18.67
N ALA A 336 9.77 -5.69 19.19
CA ALA A 336 11.12 -5.86 19.74
C ALA A 336 12.21 -6.04 18.66
N SER A 337 11.83 -6.46 17.44
CA SER A 337 12.77 -6.72 16.35
C SER A 337 12.90 -5.57 15.36
N THR A 338 11.98 -4.63 15.38
CA THR A 338 11.93 -3.47 14.45
C THR A 338 11.89 -2.16 15.23
N ASN A 339 12.16 -1.06 14.55
CA ASN A 339 11.96 0.28 15.09
C ASN A 339 10.63 0.90 14.57
N LEU A 340 9.67 0.05 14.24
CA LEU A 340 8.32 0.48 13.89
C LEU A 340 7.59 1.01 15.13
N SER A 341 6.76 2.02 14.93
CA SER A 341 5.96 2.64 15.99
C SER A 341 4.58 3.04 15.45
N ASP A 342 3.73 3.56 16.31
CA ASP A 342 2.44 4.12 15.88
C ASP A 342 2.64 5.33 14.94
N THR A 343 3.77 6.05 15.08
CA THR A 343 4.15 7.14 14.17
C THR A 343 4.66 6.62 12.83
N TYR A 344 5.43 5.53 12.83
CA TYR A 344 5.96 4.87 11.63
C TYR A 344 5.50 3.41 11.58
N PRO A 345 4.22 3.14 11.28
CA PRO A 345 3.72 1.77 11.23
C PRO A 345 4.23 0.98 10.01
N TRP A 346 4.76 1.67 8.99
CA TRP A 346 5.43 1.11 7.83
C TRP A 346 6.86 1.64 7.75
N GLY A 347 7.82 0.74 7.50
CA GLY A 347 9.24 1.05 7.49
C GLY A 347 9.97 0.49 6.28
N LEU A 348 11.20 0.01 6.51
CA LEU A 348 12.13 -0.45 5.49
C LEU A 348 11.53 -1.59 4.64
N TRP A 349 10.80 -2.52 5.23
CA TRP A 349 10.26 -3.67 4.49
C TRP A 349 9.21 -3.25 3.46
N ILE A 350 8.30 -2.34 3.81
CA ILE A 350 7.31 -1.80 2.85
C ILE A 350 8.01 -0.96 1.76
N LEU A 351 9.06 -0.21 2.11
CA LEU A 351 9.89 0.48 1.10
C LEU A 351 10.48 -0.53 0.11
N PHE A 352 11.08 -1.60 0.60
CA PHE A 352 11.64 -2.65 -0.25
C PHE A 352 10.58 -3.28 -1.16
N ASP A 353 9.41 -3.59 -0.62
CA ASP A 353 8.30 -4.15 -1.41
C ASP A 353 7.91 -3.23 -2.55
N LEU A 354 7.71 -1.94 -2.28
CA LEU A 354 7.36 -0.97 -3.33
C LEU A 354 8.43 -0.83 -4.41
N VAL A 355 9.72 -0.90 -4.03
CA VAL A 355 10.84 -0.85 -4.99
C VAL A 355 10.90 -2.14 -5.80
N TRP A 356 10.86 -3.31 -5.14
CA TRP A 356 10.91 -4.62 -5.82
C TRP A 356 9.75 -4.81 -6.79
N ILE A 357 8.53 -4.45 -6.38
CA ILE A 357 7.36 -4.52 -7.23
C ILE A 357 7.50 -3.58 -8.44
N ALA A 358 8.04 -2.36 -8.24
CA ALA A 358 8.23 -1.43 -9.34
C ALA A 358 9.24 -1.95 -10.37
N VAL A 359 10.38 -2.52 -9.94
CA VAL A 359 11.40 -3.03 -10.86
C VAL A 359 11.00 -4.39 -11.48
N ALA A 360 10.24 -5.22 -10.77
CA ALA A 360 9.69 -6.48 -11.30
C ALA A 360 8.71 -6.24 -12.46
N ALA A 361 8.08 -5.05 -12.54
CA ALA A 361 7.25 -4.68 -13.68
C ALA A 361 7.99 -4.76 -15.02
N GLY A 362 9.34 -4.66 -15.02
CA GLY A 362 10.16 -4.87 -16.21
C GLY A 362 9.96 -6.23 -16.89
N ALA A 363 9.76 -7.29 -16.10
CA ALA A 363 9.48 -8.60 -16.64
C ALA A 363 8.20 -8.62 -17.49
N PHE A 364 7.15 -7.97 -16.99
CA PHE A 364 5.84 -7.93 -17.66
C PHE A 364 5.84 -6.99 -18.85
N VAL A 365 6.50 -5.84 -18.73
CA VAL A 365 6.68 -4.93 -19.86
C VAL A 365 7.43 -5.62 -20.98
N MET A 366 8.52 -6.35 -20.67
CA MET A 366 9.27 -7.12 -21.66
C MET A 366 8.46 -8.26 -22.26
N ALA A 367 7.68 -9.00 -21.46
CA ALA A 367 6.77 -10.00 -21.98
C ALA A 367 5.73 -9.39 -22.95
N GLY A 368 5.16 -8.24 -22.62
CA GLY A 368 4.27 -7.50 -23.51
C GLY A 368 4.96 -7.07 -24.81
N VAL A 369 6.15 -6.48 -24.71
CA VAL A 369 6.93 -6.02 -25.87
C VAL A 369 7.31 -7.19 -26.78
N ILE A 370 7.75 -8.30 -26.21
CA ILE A 370 8.21 -9.48 -26.97
C ILE A 370 7.01 -10.24 -27.58
N TYR A 371 6.02 -10.61 -26.76
CA TYR A 371 4.97 -11.53 -27.17
C TYR A 371 3.75 -10.82 -27.76
N VAL A 372 3.34 -9.65 -27.22
CA VAL A 372 2.16 -8.92 -27.72
C VAL A 372 2.54 -8.03 -28.92
N PHE A 373 3.60 -7.23 -28.78
CA PHE A 373 4.07 -6.35 -29.86
C PHE A 373 5.02 -7.03 -30.85
N GLN A 374 5.28 -8.36 -30.67
CA GLN A 374 6.05 -9.20 -31.57
C GLN A 374 7.48 -8.68 -31.89
N ARG A 375 8.15 -8.08 -30.87
CA ARG A 375 9.54 -7.63 -30.97
C ARG A 375 10.50 -8.82 -30.77
N LYS A 376 10.61 -9.67 -31.81
CA LYS A 376 11.42 -10.89 -31.78
C LYS A 376 12.91 -10.64 -31.60
N ASP A 377 13.40 -9.47 -31.96
CA ASP A 377 14.78 -9.01 -31.70
C ASP A 377 15.13 -8.96 -30.19
N LEU A 378 14.13 -8.84 -29.34
CA LEU A 378 14.27 -8.82 -27.86
C LEU A 378 14.01 -10.18 -27.20
N TYR A 379 13.69 -11.24 -27.96
CA TYR A 379 13.32 -12.55 -27.42
C TYR A 379 14.38 -13.13 -26.48
N GLY A 380 15.68 -12.88 -26.78
CA GLY A 380 16.79 -13.36 -25.96
C GLY A 380 16.82 -12.85 -24.52
N ILE A 381 16.13 -11.74 -24.22
CA ILE A 381 16.05 -11.15 -22.86
C ILE A 381 14.83 -11.70 -22.09
N GLY A 382 13.85 -12.29 -22.77
CA GLY A 382 12.57 -12.66 -22.19
C GLY A 382 12.69 -13.58 -20.97
N ARG A 383 13.45 -14.68 -21.09
CA ARG A 383 13.59 -15.65 -19.98
C ARG A 383 14.31 -15.09 -18.75
N THR A 384 15.32 -14.25 -18.95
CA THR A 384 16.03 -13.56 -17.86
C THR A 384 15.13 -12.57 -17.13
N ALA A 385 14.30 -11.83 -17.88
CA ALA A 385 13.34 -10.90 -17.32
C ALA A 385 12.25 -11.64 -16.50
N VAL A 386 11.68 -12.74 -17.03
CA VAL A 386 10.68 -13.56 -16.33
C VAL A 386 11.24 -14.18 -15.05
N LEU A 387 12.45 -14.75 -15.11
CA LEU A 387 13.10 -15.30 -13.91
C LEU A 387 13.34 -14.23 -12.85
N MET A 388 13.79 -13.04 -13.25
CA MET A 388 13.99 -11.94 -12.32
C MET A 388 12.68 -11.46 -11.72
N GLY A 389 11.62 -11.37 -12.52
CA GLY A 389 10.27 -11.07 -12.03
C GLY A 389 9.78 -12.09 -11.00
N LEU A 390 9.96 -13.40 -11.28
CA LEU A 390 9.57 -14.48 -10.38
C LEU A 390 10.30 -14.39 -9.03
N LEU A 391 11.61 -14.20 -9.05
CA LEU A 391 12.40 -14.05 -7.83
C LEU A 391 11.97 -12.80 -7.05
N SER A 392 11.80 -11.67 -7.73
CA SER A 392 11.39 -10.42 -7.10
C SER A 392 10.04 -10.56 -6.38
N TYR A 393 9.00 -11.09 -7.04
CA TYR A 393 7.69 -11.28 -6.40
C TYR A 393 7.68 -12.35 -5.31
N SER A 394 8.49 -13.40 -5.45
CA SER A 394 8.64 -14.38 -4.38
C SER A 394 9.21 -13.73 -3.11
N PHE A 395 10.19 -12.85 -3.25
CA PHE A 395 10.78 -12.15 -2.11
C PHE A 395 9.90 -11.05 -1.53
N VAL A 396 9.13 -10.35 -2.36
CA VAL A 396 8.06 -9.45 -1.88
C VAL A 396 7.11 -10.22 -0.96
N THR A 397 6.68 -11.42 -1.35
CA THR A 397 5.81 -12.25 -0.49
C THR A 397 6.48 -12.59 0.85
N VAL A 398 7.77 -12.93 0.84
CA VAL A 398 8.53 -13.22 2.08
C VAL A 398 8.66 -11.98 2.97
N THR A 399 8.93 -10.80 2.37
CA THR A 399 9.04 -9.54 3.11
C THR A 399 7.71 -9.13 3.72
N LEU A 400 6.61 -9.27 2.98
CA LEU A 400 5.26 -9.01 3.50
C LEU A 400 4.91 -9.92 4.69
N ILE A 401 5.28 -11.21 4.63
CA ILE A 401 5.10 -12.13 5.78
C ILE A 401 5.91 -11.66 6.98
N ALA A 402 7.13 -11.15 6.79
CA ALA A 402 7.93 -10.59 7.88
C ALA A 402 7.31 -9.31 8.47
N ASP A 403 6.70 -8.47 7.64
CA ASP A 403 6.10 -7.21 8.05
C ASP A 403 4.76 -7.37 8.76
N LEU A 404 3.95 -8.38 8.42
CA LEU A 404 2.63 -8.59 9.04
C LEU A 404 2.74 -8.84 10.55
N GLY A 405 1.93 -8.14 11.34
CA GLY A 405 1.82 -8.35 12.79
C GLY A 405 1.25 -9.74 13.15
N LEU A 406 0.32 -10.23 12.32
CA LEU A 406 -0.39 -11.52 12.49
C LEU A 406 -0.29 -12.35 11.20
N PRO A 407 0.92 -12.80 10.79
CA PRO A 407 1.13 -13.46 9.50
C PRO A 407 0.36 -14.78 9.34
N TRP A 408 0.07 -15.47 10.43
CA TRP A 408 -0.76 -16.68 10.40
C TRP A 408 -2.25 -16.43 10.08
N HIS A 409 -2.70 -15.18 10.12
CA HIS A 409 -4.03 -14.78 9.66
C HIS A 409 -4.04 -14.37 8.17
N ALA A 410 -2.93 -14.45 7.45
CA ALA A 410 -2.85 -14.04 6.03
C ALA A 410 -3.86 -14.78 5.12
N TYR A 411 -4.33 -15.96 5.51
CA TYR A 411 -5.39 -16.68 4.80
C TYR A 411 -6.73 -15.91 4.76
N GLN A 412 -6.96 -14.98 5.69
CA GLN A 412 -8.15 -14.11 5.68
C GLN A 412 -8.24 -13.27 4.41
N LEU A 413 -7.11 -12.94 3.77
CA LEU A 413 -7.10 -12.27 2.47
C LEU A 413 -7.79 -13.07 1.35
N ALA A 414 -7.85 -14.41 1.48
CA ALA A 414 -8.54 -15.27 0.54
C ALA A 414 -10.03 -15.48 0.89
N LEU A 415 -10.38 -15.40 2.18
CA LEU A 415 -11.74 -15.64 2.67
C LEU A 415 -12.59 -14.37 2.69
N GLN A 416 -11.98 -13.25 3.05
CA GLN A 416 -12.64 -11.95 3.10
C GLN A 416 -12.43 -11.21 1.78
N ALA A 417 -13.44 -10.48 1.34
CA ALA A 417 -13.33 -9.65 0.14
C ALA A 417 -14.06 -8.33 0.38
N PRO A 418 -13.38 -7.38 1.05
CA PRO A 418 -13.95 -6.06 1.30
C PRO A 418 -14.12 -5.28 -0.01
N GLU A 419 -15.25 -4.63 -0.13
CA GLU A 419 -15.47 -3.68 -1.22
C GLU A 419 -14.54 -2.47 -1.01
N HIS A 420 -13.88 -2.03 -2.09
CA HIS A 420 -13.09 -0.78 -2.13
C HIS A 420 -11.82 -0.72 -1.29
N SER A 421 -11.23 -1.86 -0.86
CA SER A 421 -9.91 -1.86 -0.22
C SER A 421 -8.78 -1.99 -1.26
N ALA A 422 -7.96 -0.95 -1.38
CA ALA A 422 -6.77 -0.98 -2.24
C ALA A 422 -5.75 -2.04 -1.78
N MET A 423 -5.63 -2.29 -0.47
CA MET A 423 -4.75 -3.31 0.08
C MET A 423 -5.22 -4.73 -0.28
N PHE A 424 -6.53 -4.96 -0.32
CA PHE A 424 -7.09 -6.23 -0.78
C PHE A 424 -6.72 -6.49 -2.25
N GLU A 425 -6.90 -5.48 -3.13
CA GLU A 425 -6.51 -5.57 -4.53
C GLU A 425 -5.02 -5.88 -4.70
N VAL A 426 -4.15 -5.16 -3.98
CA VAL A 426 -2.69 -5.38 -3.98
C VAL A 426 -2.36 -6.82 -3.60
N SER A 427 -2.96 -7.36 -2.53
CA SER A 427 -2.68 -8.70 -2.03
C SER A 427 -3.06 -9.79 -3.04
N TRP A 428 -4.22 -9.69 -3.66
CA TRP A 428 -4.66 -10.61 -4.71
C TRP A 428 -3.79 -10.50 -5.96
N CYS A 429 -3.39 -9.28 -6.35
CA CYS A 429 -2.48 -9.09 -7.47
C CYS A 429 -1.14 -9.79 -7.23
N VAL A 430 -0.54 -9.69 -6.04
CA VAL A 430 0.72 -10.40 -5.72
C VAL A 430 0.56 -11.91 -5.92
N GLY A 431 -0.51 -12.51 -5.39
CA GLY A 431 -0.79 -13.94 -5.56
C GLY A 431 -0.95 -14.36 -7.03
N LEU A 432 -1.73 -13.60 -7.80
CA LEU A 432 -1.93 -13.84 -9.23
C LEU A 432 -0.62 -13.70 -10.03
N TYR A 433 0.22 -12.72 -9.68
CA TYR A 433 1.51 -12.54 -10.33
C TYR A 433 2.46 -13.69 -10.13
N VAL A 434 2.65 -14.12 -8.89
CA VAL A 434 3.49 -15.28 -8.58
C VAL A 434 3.02 -16.48 -9.39
N THR A 435 1.72 -16.70 -9.47
CA THR A 435 1.14 -17.83 -10.22
C THR A 435 1.38 -17.71 -11.72
N ILE A 436 1.18 -16.52 -12.31
CA ILE A 436 1.43 -16.31 -13.75
C ILE A 436 2.91 -16.51 -14.09
N LEU A 437 3.82 -15.95 -13.28
CA LEU A 437 5.27 -16.11 -13.48
C LEU A 437 5.70 -17.58 -13.33
N LEU A 438 5.11 -18.31 -12.38
CA LEU A 438 5.32 -19.75 -12.25
C LEU A 438 4.85 -20.51 -13.49
N LEU A 439 3.66 -20.22 -14.00
CA LEU A 439 3.11 -20.84 -15.20
C LEU A 439 3.93 -20.53 -16.45
N GLU A 440 4.55 -19.35 -16.53
CA GLU A 440 5.44 -18.98 -17.62
C GLU A 440 6.80 -19.65 -17.51
N PHE A 441 7.35 -19.76 -16.29
CA PHE A 441 8.70 -20.25 -16.05
C PHE A 441 8.80 -21.79 -15.91
N LEU A 442 7.86 -22.46 -15.20
CA LEU A 442 7.92 -23.89 -14.89
C LEU A 442 7.99 -24.84 -16.10
N PRO A 443 7.43 -24.54 -17.27
CA PRO A 443 7.63 -25.38 -18.46
C PRO A 443 9.11 -25.53 -18.86
N VAL A 444 9.99 -24.56 -18.52
CA VAL A 444 11.43 -24.60 -18.83
C VAL A 444 12.16 -25.71 -18.05
N PRO A 445 12.12 -25.74 -16.69
CA PRO A 445 12.71 -26.83 -15.93
C PRO A 445 12.05 -28.19 -16.18
N PHE A 446 10.71 -28.24 -16.33
CA PHE A 446 10.01 -29.50 -16.59
C PHE A 446 10.47 -30.15 -17.90
N ALA A 447 10.58 -29.38 -18.98
CA ALA A 447 11.10 -29.88 -20.24
C ALA A 447 12.57 -30.32 -20.13
N ARG A 448 13.39 -29.56 -19.35
CA ARG A 448 14.83 -29.90 -19.14
C ARG A 448 15.03 -31.20 -18.41
N TYR A 449 14.20 -31.53 -17.42
CA TYR A 449 14.30 -32.73 -16.60
C TYR A 449 13.44 -33.90 -17.10
N GLY A 450 12.89 -33.81 -18.33
CA GLY A 450 12.16 -34.93 -18.97
C GLY A 450 10.65 -34.98 -18.64
N TYR A 451 10.12 -34.04 -17.85
CA TYR A 451 8.69 -33.97 -17.54
C TYR A 451 7.90 -33.26 -18.66
N THR A 452 8.07 -33.70 -19.90
CA THR A 452 7.49 -33.04 -21.10
C THR A 452 5.98 -32.95 -21.04
N ARG A 453 5.28 -34.03 -20.59
CA ARG A 453 3.83 -34.04 -20.44
C ARG A 453 3.31 -32.97 -19.49
N ALA A 454 4.00 -32.73 -18.38
CA ALA A 454 3.64 -31.69 -17.43
C ALA A 454 3.90 -30.28 -18.01
N ALA A 455 5.02 -30.10 -18.71
CA ALA A 455 5.30 -28.85 -19.42
C ALA A 455 4.23 -28.52 -20.46
N ASP A 456 3.82 -29.51 -21.26
CA ASP A 456 2.78 -29.33 -22.29
C ASP A 456 1.39 -29.08 -21.68
N ALA A 457 1.06 -29.76 -20.58
CA ALA A 457 -0.18 -29.51 -19.85
C ALA A 457 -0.25 -28.05 -19.33
N LEU A 458 0.84 -27.54 -18.70
CA LEU A 458 0.89 -26.16 -18.26
C LEU A 458 0.70 -25.18 -19.41
N ARG A 459 1.34 -25.42 -20.56
CA ARG A 459 1.17 -24.58 -21.76
C ARG A 459 -0.24 -24.61 -22.30
N GLN A 460 -0.87 -25.77 -22.29
CA GLN A 460 -2.22 -25.96 -22.82
C GLN A 460 -3.31 -25.29 -21.96
N TRP A 461 -3.16 -25.37 -20.64
CA TRP A 461 -4.18 -24.90 -19.68
C TRP A 461 -3.97 -23.45 -19.19
N ASN A 462 -2.84 -22.79 -19.50
CA ASN A 462 -2.54 -21.44 -19.04
C ASN A 462 -3.63 -20.42 -19.42
N GLY A 463 -4.17 -20.49 -20.64
CA GLY A 463 -5.21 -19.57 -21.08
C GLY A 463 -6.53 -19.73 -20.29
N ALA A 464 -6.94 -20.98 -20.03
CA ALA A 464 -8.11 -21.27 -19.23
C ALA A 464 -7.95 -20.81 -17.78
N TYR A 465 -6.77 -21.06 -17.19
CA TYR A 465 -6.42 -20.56 -15.86
C TYR A 465 -6.51 -19.03 -15.80
N VAL A 466 -5.88 -18.32 -16.74
CA VAL A 466 -5.91 -16.86 -16.79
C VAL A 466 -7.35 -16.34 -16.86
N ALA A 467 -8.15 -16.89 -17.76
CA ALA A 467 -9.55 -16.46 -17.91
C ALA A 467 -10.35 -16.65 -16.61
N ALA A 468 -10.19 -17.81 -15.94
CA ALA A 468 -10.87 -18.10 -14.68
C ALA A 468 -10.37 -17.21 -13.54
N ALA A 469 -9.05 -17.06 -13.41
CA ALA A 469 -8.42 -16.30 -12.30
C ALA A 469 -8.73 -14.80 -12.39
N VAL A 470 -8.62 -14.19 -13.57
CA VAL A 470 -8.95 -12.78 -13.79
C VAL A 470 -10.44 -12.53 -13.60
N THR A 471 -11.31 -13.45 -14.05
CA THR A 471 -12.76 -13.35 -13.83
C THR A 471 -13.12 -13.39 -12.35
N LEU A 472 -12.56 -14.36 -11.62
CA LEU A 472 -12.76 -14.48 -10.17
C LEU A 472 -12.28 -13.21 -9.44
N PHE A 473 -11.11 -12.71 -9.79
CA PHE A 473 -10.55 -11.49 -9.21
C PHE A 473 -11.47 -10.28 -9.44
N VAL A 474 -11.94 -10.06 -10.67
CA VAL A 474 -12.87 -8.96 -10.99
C VAL A 474 -14.18 -9.11 -10.24
N TYR A 475 -14.70 -10.35 -10.08
CA TYR A 475 -15.88 -10.60 -9.27
C TYR A 475 -15.67 -10.25 -7.79
N LEU A 476 -14.56 -10.70 -7.20
CA LEU A 476 -14.25 -10.44 -5.81
C LEU A 476 -14.08 -8.94 -5.51
N LEU A 477 -13.47 -8.21 -6.43
CA LEU A 477 -13.23 -6.78 -6.30
C LEU A 477 -14.51 -5.94 -6.47
N SER A 478 -15.35 -6.28 -7.46
CA SER A 478 -16.52 -5.47 -7.81
C SER A 478 -17.83 -5.96 -7.20
N ARG A 479 -17.89 -7.22 -6.75
CA ARG A 479 -19.11 -7.93 -6.32
C ARG A 479 -20.24 -7.87 -7.36
N ASN A 480 -19.89 -7.58 -8.59
CA ASN A 480 -20.84 -7.39 -9.69
C ASN A 480 -20.71 -8.52 -10.72
N VAL A 481 -21.78 -9.33 -10.84
CA VAL A 481 -21.83 -10.46 -11.77
C VAL A 481 -21.72 -10.03 -13.23
N PHE A 482 -22.21 -8.84 -13.57
CA PHE A 482 -22.09 -8.31 -14.93
C PHE A 482 -20.64 -8.11 -15.34
N TYR A 483 -19.82 -7.47 -14.49
CA TYR A 483 -18.38 -7.30 -14.76
C TYR A 483 -17.65 -8.64 -14.82
N ALA A 484 -18.00 -9.60 -13.96
CA ALA A 484 -17.43 -10.95 -14.00
C ALA A 484 -17.75 -11.66 -15.32
N LEU A 485 -19.01 -11.67 -15.75
CA LEU A 485 -19.42 -12.29 -17.01
C LEU A 485 -18.77 -11.61 -18.21
N ALA A 486 -18.72 -10.28 -18.25
CA ALA A 486 -18.06 -9.54 -19.32
C ALA A 486 -16.56 -9.87 -19.39
N THR A 487 -15.89 -9.96 -18.24
CA THR A 487 -14.48 -10.37 -18.14
C THR A 487 -14.27 -11.80 -18.61
N ALA A 488 -15.15 -12.73 -18.21
CA ALA A 488 -15.12 -14.11 -18.66
C ALA A 488 -15.27 -14.23 -20.20
N VAL A 489 -16.15 -13.43 -20.79
CA VAL A 489 -16.32 -13.36 -22.26
C VAL A 489 -15.05 -12.83 -22.94
N VAL A 490 -14.47 -11.72 -22.45
CA VAL A 490 -13.25 -11.15 -23.04
C VAL A 490 -12.08 -12.12 -22.93
N PHE A 491 -11.72 -12.55 -21.71
CA PHE A 491 -10.55 -13.41 -21.50
C PHE A 491 -10.79 -14.85 -21.99
N GLY A 492 -12.01 -15.36 -21.92
CA GLY A 492 -12.38 -16.65 -22.48
C GLY A 492 -12.27 -16.67 -24.01
N THR A 493 -12.72 -15.59 -24.68
CA THR A 493 -12.55 -15.44 -26.14
C THR A 493 -11.07 -15.35 -26.52
N LEU A 494 -10.28 -14.56 -25.78
CA LEU A 494 -8.83 -14.47 -26.01
C LEU A 494 -8.15 -15.84 -25.80
N ALA A 495 -8.50 -16.56 -24.74
CA ALA A 495 -7.97 -17.89 -24.46
C ALA A 495 -8.33 -18.90 -25.56
N TRP A 496 -9.56 -18.83 -26.09
CA TRP A 496 -9.99 -19.68 -27.20
C TRP A 496 -9.28 -19.34 -28.52
N VAL A 497 -9.18 -18.05 -28.86
CA VAL A 497 -8.54 -17.59 -30.11
C VAL A 497 -7.04 -17.86 -30.11
N PHE A 498 -6.37 -17.67 -28.96
CA PHE A 498 -4.92 -17.81 -28.83
C PHE A 498 -4.49 -19.15 -28.21
N ARG A 499 -5.41 -20.14 -28.20
CA ARG A 499 -5.09 -21.47 -27.69
C ARG A 499 -3.86 -22.04 -28.39
N ALA A 500 -2.89 -22.47 -27.60
CA ALA A 500 -1.70 -23.14 -28.10
C ALA A 500 -2.08 -24.41 -28.88
N ARG A 501 -1.84 -24.42 -30.19
CA ARG A 501 -2.08 -25.58 -31.07
C ARG A 501 -0.81 -26.40 -31.28
N ASP A 502 0.36 -25.81 -31.04
CA ASP A 502 1.67 -26.39 -31.25
C ASP A 502 2.53 -26.31 -30.00
N HIS A 503 3.48 -27.27 -29.81
CA HIS A 503 4.42 -27.33 -28.68
C HIS A 503 5.37 -26.11 -28.58
N HIS A 504 5.43 -25.27 -29.61
CA HIS A 504 6.23 -24.05 -29.68
C HIS A 504 5.41 -22.76 -29.56
N ALA A 505 4.12 -22.87 -29.20
CA ALA A 505 3.27 -21.69 -29.09
C ALA A 505 3.78 -20.72 -28.00
N GLU A 506 3.87 -19.46 -28.38
CA GLU A 506 4.26 -18.36 -27.48
C GLU A 506 3.25 -18.20 -26.32
N PRO A 507 3.67 -17.84 -25.10
CA PRO A 507 2.79 -17.67 -23.93
C PRO A 507 2.00 -16.36 -23.97
N VAL A 508 1.34 -16.10 -25.10
CA VAL A 508 0.64 -14.81 -25.37
C VAL A 508 -0.43 -14.49 -24.33
N MET A 509 -1.19 -15.49 -23.89
CA MET A 509 -2.21 -15.29 -22.87
C MET A 509 -1.62 -14.91 -21.51
N LEU A 510 -0.48 -15.52 -21.13
CA LEU A 510 0.23 -15.14 -19.92
C LEU A 510 0.79 -13.71 -20.03
N ALA A 511 1.32 -13.33 -21.19
CA ALA A 511 1.82 -11.98 -21.43
C ALA A 511 0.69 -10.92 -21.38
N ILE A 512 -0.47 -11.20 -21.97
CA ILE A 512 -1.65 -10.31 -21.90
C ILE A 512 -2.10 -10.16 -20.44
N ALA A 513 -2.22 -11.27 -19.72
CA ALA A 513 -2.58 -11.25 -18.31
C ALA A 513 -1.54 -10.49 -17.46
N ALA A 514 -0.26 -10.78 -17.67
CA ALA A 514 0.83 -10.14 -16.95
C ALA A 514 0.83 -8.62 -17.12
N VAL A 515 0.70 -8.11 -18.35
CA VAL A 515 0.61 -6.66 -18.60
C VAL A 515 -0.66 -6.06 -18.02
N THR A 516 -1.82 -6.73 -18.19
CA THR A 516 -3.10 -6.25 -17.65
C THR A 516 -3.04 -6.13 -16.12
N LEU A 517 -2.61 -7.19 -15.44
CA LEU A 517 -2.44 -7.18 -13.99
C LEU A 517 -1.38 -6.16 -13.56
N SER A 518 -0.25 -6.00 -14.31
CA SER A 518 0.78 -5.00 -13.99
C SER A 518 0.21 -3.59 -13.99
N THR A 519 -0.62 -3.27 -14.97
CA THR A 519 -1.28 -1.97 -15.03
C THR A 519 -2.11 -1.73 -13.77
N MET A 520 -2.85 -2.74 -13.32
CA MET A 520 -3.68 -2.67 -12.12
C MET A 520 -2.84 -2.60 -10.85
N HIS A 521 -1.96 -3.57 -10.65
CA HIS A 521 -1.20 -3.68 -9.41
C HIS A 521 -0.35 -2.44 -9.12
N GLN A 522 0.34 -1.91 -10.13
CA GLN A 522 1.13 -0.69 -9.97
C GLN A 522 0.24 0.53 -9.66
N SER A 523 -0.95 0.60 -10.29
CA SER A 523 -1.91 1.65 -9.98
C SER A 523 -2.51 1.48 -8.58
N SER A 524 -2.80 0.25 -8.15
CA SER A 524 -3.33 -0.02 -6.81
C SER A 524 -2.35 0.34 -5.69
N LEU A 525 -1.03 0.12 -5.91
CA LEU A 525 0.01 0.60 -4.99
C LEU A 525 -0.03 2.12 -4.84
N GLY A 526 -0.26 2.86 -5.92
CA GLY A 526 -0.51 4.29 -5.85
C GLY A 526 -1.82 4.64 -5.14
N SER A 527 -2.85 3.80 -5.29
CA SER A 527 -4.16 3.98 -4.64
C SER A 527 -4.11 3.84 -3.13
N LEU A 528 -3.15 3.08 -2.58
CA LEU A 528 -2.93 3.01 -1.12
C LEU A 528 -2.74 4.42 -0.52
N TYR A 529 -2.02 5.29 -1.20
CA TYR A 529 -1.71 6.64 -0.73
C TYR A 529 -2.83 7.66 -0.97
N LEU A 530 -3.89 7.30 -1.69
CA LEU A 530 -5.06 8.18 -1.86
C LEU A 530 -5.83 8.41 -0.56
N LEU A 531 -5.75 7.47 0.40
CA LEU A 531 -6.33 7.62 1.74
C LEU A 531 -5.52 8.53 2.67
N MET A 532 -4.37 9.06 2.22
CA MET A 532 -3.40 9.78 3.05
C MET A 532 -3.10 11.20 2.53
N PRO A 533 -4.10 12.01 2.11
CA PRO A 533 -3.82 13.33 1.51
C PRO A 533 -3.16 14.31 2.47
N ASN A 534 -3.31 14.09 3.79
CA ASN A 534 -2.74 14.96 4.83
C ASN A 534 -1.44 14.44 5.41
N MET A 535 -1.16 13.14 5.21
CA MET A 535 0.05 12.52 5.75
C MET A 535 1.22 12.58 4.79
N LEU A 536 0.91 12.63 3.47
CA LEU A 536 1.91 12.71 2.42
C LEU A 536 2.10 14.15 1.98
N ALA A 537 3.34 14.61 1.88
CA ALA A 537 3.64 15.97 1.44
C ALA A 537 3.07 16.25 0.03
N PRO A 538 2.63 17.50 -0.26
CA PRO A 538 1.94 17.85 -1.50
C PRO A 538 2.70 17.52 -2.78
N GLN A 539 4.05 17.49 -2.74
CA GLN A 539 4.91 17.11 -3.86
C GLN A 539 4.76 15.64 -4.28
N TRP A 540 4.37 14.76 -3.34
CA TRP A 540 4.23 13.32 -3.57
C TRP A 540 2.78 12.85 -3.57
N TRP A 541 1.85 13.58 -2.97
CA TRP A 541 0.44 13.21 -3.01
C TRP A 541 -0.27 13.79 -4.25
N SER A 542 -1.10 12.97 -4.90
CA SER A 542 -1.94 13.40 -6.02
C SER A 542 -3.14 12.45 -6.18
N PRO A 543 -4.32 12.94 -6.60
CA PRO A 543 -5.45 12.08 -6.98
C PRO A 543 -5.14 11.12 -8.13
N VAL A 544 -4.15 11.46 -8.97
CA VAL A 544 -3.70 10.63 -10.11
C VAL A 544 -2.42 9.85 -9.81
N LEU A 545 -2.05 9.73 -8.55
CA LEU A 545 -0.88 8.96 -8.09
C LEU A 545 -0.87 7.50 -8.61
N PRO A 546 -2.01 6.79 -8.73
CA PRO A 546 -2.06 5.47 -9.35
C PRO A 546 -1.41 5.40 -10.73
N ILE A 547 -1.67 6.38 -11.59
CA ILE A 547 -1.10 6.45 -12.95
C ILE A 547 0.40 6.73 -12.89
N SER A 548 0.84 7.62 -12.00
CA SER A 548 2.26 7.95 -11.80
C SER A 548 3.06 6.73 -11.34
N PHE A 549 2.51 5.91 -10.45
CA PHE A 549 3.13 4.66 -9.99
C PHE A 549 3.32 3.68 -11.13
N PHE A 550 2.30 3.48 -11.96
CA PHE A 550 2.38 2.61 -13.14
C PHE A 550 3.43 3.10 -14.15
N LEU A 551 3.40 4.37 -14.53
CA LEU A 551 4.34 4.91 -15.52
C LEU A 551 5.80 4.85 -15.05
N SER A 552 6.06 5.18 -13.77
CA SER A 552 7.41 5.11 -13.20
C SER A 552 7.94 3.66 -13.14
N SER A 553 7.07 2.67 -12.90
CA SER A 553 7.46 1.27 -12.85
C SER A 553 7.87 0.73 -14.21
N ILE A 554 7.24 1.17 -15.31
CA ILE A 554 7.67 0.82 -16.68
C ILE A 554 9.09 1.31 -16.93
N ALA A 555 9.41 2.56 -16.54
CA ALA A 555 10.74 3.13 -16.72
C ALA A 555 11.79 2.39 -15.87
N ALA A 556 11.53 2.18 -14.59
CA ALA A 556 12.45 1.47 -13.69
C ALA A 556 12.66 0.01 -14.10
N GLY A 557 11.59 -0.69 -14.44
CA GLY A 557 11.65 -2.10 -14.81
C GLY A 557 12.42 -2.35 -16.11
N THR A 558 12.19 -1.53 -17.14
CA THR A 558 12.96 -1.61 -18.41
C THR A 558 14.43 -1.24 -18.20
N ALA A 559 14.72 -0.24 -17.35
CA ALA A 559 16.09 0.12 -16.99
C ALA A 559 16.80 -1.00 -16.22
N LEU A 560 16.10 -1.69 -15.29
CA LEU A 560 16.67 -2.83 -14.56
C LEU A 560 17.03 -3.99 -15.50
N VAL A 561 16.22 -4.29 -16.51
CA VAL A 561 16.52 -5.33 -17.50
C VAL A 561 17.86 -5.04 -18.21
N ILE A 562 18.14 -3.76 -18.55
CA ILE A 562 19.44 -3.35 -19.12
C ILE A 562 20.57 -3.64 -18.12
N LEU A 563 20.41 -3.26 -16.84
CA LEU A 563 21.44 -3.48 -15.82
C LEU A 563 21.74 -4.97 -15.61
N ILE A 564 20.70 -5.80 -15.59
CA ILE A 564 20.84 -7.26 -15.42
C ILE A 564 21.62 -7.86 -16.60
N ASP A 565 21.27 -7.50 -17.84
CA ASP A 565 21.94 -8.06 -19.02
C ASP A 565 23.40 -7.58 -19.10
N MET A 566 23.69 -6.32 -18.74
CA MET A 566 25.06 -5.82 -18.61
C MET A 566 25.86 -6.49 -17.49
N TRP A 567 25.20 -6.77 -16.33
CA TRP A 567 25.83 -7.52 -15.25
C TRP A 567 26.14 -8.95 -15.65
N ILE A 568 25.22 -9.63 -16.37
CA ILE A 568 25.41 -10.97 -16.94
C ILE A 568 26.60 -10.97 -17.91
N ALA A 569 26.64 -10.00 -18.83
CA ALA A 569 27.70 -9.89 -19.82
C ALA A 569 29.07 -9.69 -19.17
N LYS A 570 29.18 -8.80 -18.19
CA LYS A 570 30.44 -8.51 -17.50
C LYS A 570 30.82 -9.63 -16.50
N GLY A 571 29.88 -10.10 -15.68
CA GLY A 571 30.13 -11.07 -14.63
C GLY A 571 30.47 -12.47 -15.16
N TRP A 572 29.90 -12.84 -16.31
CA TRP A 572 30.07 -14.16 -16.92
C TRP A 572 30.82 -14.11 -18.26
N ARG A 573 31.47 -12.97 -18.57
CA ARG A 573 32.32 -12.77 -19.76
C ARG A 573 31.61 -13.15 -21.07
N ARG A 574 30.35 -12.68 -21.21
CA ARG A 574 29.56 -12.88 -22.42
C ARG A 574 29.58 -11.65 -23.32
N PRO A 575 29.39 -11.81 -24.64
CA PRO A 575 29.29 -10.67 -25.54
C PRO A 575 28.08 -9.80 -25.17
N LEU A 576 28.27 -8.48 -25.15
CA LEU A 576 27.24 -7.49 -24.88
C LEU A 576 26.61 -6.99 -26.19
N ASP A 577 25.31 -7.24 -26.37
CA ASP A 577 24.56 -6.72 -27.51
C ASP A 577 24.02 -5.31 -27.20
N LEU A 578 24.88 -4.31 -27.43
CA LEU A 578 24.51 -2.90 -27.21
C LEU A 578 23.37 -2.41 -28.09
N THR A 579 23.18 -3.00 -29.28
CA THR A 579 22.08 -2.60 -30.19
C THR A 579 20.73 -3.00 -29.60
N ARG A 580 20.65 -4.22 -29.06
CA ARG A 580 19.48 -4.72 -28.37
C ARG A 580 19.19 -3.90 -27.12
N LEU A 581 20.19 -3.67 -26.27
CA LEU A 581 20.04 -2.88 -25.04
C LEU A 581 19.68 -1.41 -25.31
N ALA A 582 20.22 -0.81 -26.36
CA ALA A 582 19.82 0.54 -26.79
C ALA A 582 18.35 0.59 -27.24
N SER A 583 17.81 -0.50 -27.79
CA SER A 583 16.38 -0.59 -28.12
C SER A 583 15.51 -0.64 -26.85
N VAL A 584 15.92 -1.40 -25.82
CA VAL A 584 15.25 -1.38 -24.50
C VAL A 584 15.38 -0.01 -23.84
N GLY A 585 16.55 0.65 -23.93
CA GLY A 585 16.77 2.01 -23.45
C GLY A 585 15.87 3.06 -24.14
N GLN A 586 15.43 2.82 -25.37
CA GLN A 586 14.44 3.66 -26.03
C GLN A 586 13.04 3.50 -25.43
N ILE A 587 12.68 2.29 -25.01
CA ILE A 587 11.41 2.05 -24.30
C ILE A 587 11.45 2.77 -22.93
N ALA A 588 12.55 2.62 -22.19
CA ALA A 588 12.76 3.31 -20.91
C ALA A 588 12.69 4.85 -21.07
N PHE A 589 13.27 5.41 -22.14
CA PHE A 589 13.17 6.84 -22.46
C PHE A 589 11.73 7.32 -22.58
N TRP A 590 10.93 6.65 -23.42
CA TRP A 590 9.53 7.05 -23.61
C TRP A 590 8.70 6.91 -22.34
N ALA A 591 8.89 5.83 -21.59
CA ALA A 591 8.21 5.64 -20.31
C ALA A 591 8.56 6.75 -19.31
N LEU A 592 9.84 7.09 -19.19
CA LEU A 592 10.32 8.14 -18.29
C LEU A 592 9.84 9.53 -18.73
N LEU A 593 9.83 9.81 -20.02
CA LEU A 593 9.31 11.07 -20.57
C LEU A 593 7.83 11.25 -20.24
N VAL A 594 7.02 10.22 -20.54
CA VAL A 594 5.57 10.25 -20.24
C VAL A 594 5.34 10.40 -18.74
N TYR A 595 6.08 9.68 -17.91
CA TYR A 595 6.00 9.79 -16.45
C TYR A 595 6.28 11.23 -15.96
N LEU A 596 7.39 11.83 -16.41
CA LEU A 596 7.77 13.19 -15.99
C LEU A 596 6.77 14.25 -16.47
N VAL A 597 6.35 14.18 -17.74
CA VAL A 597 5.34 15.10 -18.28
C VAL A 597 4.04 14.99 -17.51
N PHE A 598 3.59 13.77 -17.24
CA PHE A 598 2.36 13.53 -16.50
C PHE A 598 2.46 14.04 -15.06
N ARG A 599 3.55 13.73 -14.34
CA ARG A 599 3.75 14.13 -12.94
C ARG A 599 3.90 15.64 -12.78
N LEU A 600 4.75 16.27 -13.59
CA LEU A 600 4.94 17.72 -13.52
C LEU A 600 3.71 18.47 -14.03
N GLY A 601 3.01 17.93 -15.03
CA GLY A 601 1.73 18.47 -15.50
C GLY A 601 0.65 18.47 -14.45
N ASP A 602 0.50 17.36 -13.70
CA ASP A 602 -0.42 17.28 -12.56
C ASP A 602 -0.08 18.31 -11.48
N MET A 603 1.20 18.47 -11.14
CA MET A 603 1.64 19.49 -10.18
C MET A 603 1.32 20.91 -10.65
N ALA A 604 1.49 21.18 -11.96
CA ALA A 604 1.14 22.47 -12.56
C ALA A 604 -0.35 22.75 -12.43
N VAL A 605 -1.20 21.79 -12.79
CA VAL A 605 -2.66 21.90 -12.72
C VAL A 605 -3.13 22.12 -11.29
N ARG A 606 -2.49 21.48 -10.30
CA ARG A 606 -2.82 21.66 -8.88
C ARG A 606 -2.19 22.91 -8.24
N GLY A 607 -1.38 23.70 -8.96
CA GLY A 607 -0.68 24.86 -8.44
C GLY A 607 0.39 24.56 -7.38
N GLN A 608 0.92 23.33 -7.37
CA GLN A 608 1.80 22.83 -6.30
C GLN A 608 3.31 23.16 -6.53
N PHE A 609 3.66 23.96 -7.53
CA PHE A 609 5.06 24.38 -7.74
C PHE A 609 5.52 25.43 -6.70
N ASN A 610 4.62 26.22 -6.16
CA ASN A 610 4.97 27.20 -5.14
C ASN A 610 5.42 26.48 -3.87
N GLY A 611 6.70 26.68 -3.50
CA GLY A 611 7.29 26.02 -2.32
C GLY A 611 7.74 24.57 -2.53
N ALA A 612 7.47 23.97 -3.72
CA ALA A 612 7.84 22.57 -3.97
C ALA A 612 9.35 22.29 -3.87
N PHE A 613 10.18 23.30 -4.07
CA PHE A 613 11.66 23.22 -4.03
C PHE A 613 12.26 23.86 -2.78
N SER A 614 11.47 24.22 -1.78
CA SER A 614 11.96 24.85 -0.54
C SER A 614 12.11 23.84 0.59
N GLY A 615 13.09 24.11 1.48
CA GLY A 615 13.39 23.25 2.63
C GLY A 615 14.01 21.90 2.27
N SER A 616 14.12 21.02 3.26
CA SER A 616 14.72 19.67 3.10
C SER A 616 13.90 18.78 2.14
N LEU A 617 12.59 18.82 2.22
CA LEU A 617 11.70 18.09 1.30
C LEU A 617 11.82 18.62 -0.13
N GLY A 618 12.00 19.94 -0.32
CA GLY A 618 12.23 20.53 -1.63
C GLY A 618 13.55 20.08 -2.26
N LEU A 619 14.62 19.94 -1.48
CA LEU A 619 15.89 19.37 -1.94
C LEU A 619 15.74 17.89 -2.32
N ALA A 620 15.02 17.11 -1.52
CA ALA A 620 14.73 15.70 -1.83
C ALA A 620 13.94 15.57 -3.15
N PHE A 621 12.94 16.43 -3.34
CA PHE A 621 12.15 16.47 -4.58
C PHE A 621 13.00 16.89 -5.78
N ALA A 622 13.83 17.92 -5.64
CA ALA A 622 14.74 18.37 -6.70
C ALA A 622 15.73 17.26 -7.10
N ALA A 623 16.34 16.57 -6.13
CA ALA A 623 17.23 15.45 -6.39
C ALA A 623 16.51 14.30 -7.14
N GLU A 624 15.29 13.96 -6.76
CA GLU A 624 14.47 12.95 -7.40
C GLU A 624 14.21 13.32 -8.89
N ILE A 625 13.76 14.54 -9.15
CA ILE A 625 13.42 14.97 -10.51
C ILE A 625 14.67 15.15 -11.37
N LEU A 626 15.75 15.74 -10.86
CA LEU A 626 16.98 15.98 -11.62
C LEU A 626 17.75 14.68 -11.86
N LEU A 627 18.15 13.98 -10.78
CA LEU A 627 19.04 12.82 -10.90
C LEU A 627 18.28 11.56 -11.33
N GLY A 628 17.06 11.35 -10.82
CA GLY A 628 16.25 10.19 -11.15
C GLY A 628 15.41 10.35 -12.43
N GLY A 629 15.17 11.58 -12.88
CA GLY A 629 14.32 11.89 -14.02
C GLY A 629 15.04 12.51 -15.21
N ILE A 630 15.47 13.76 -15.07
CA ILE A 630 15.96 14.57 -16.21
C ILE A 630 17.30 14.05 -16.76
N VAL A 631 18.26 13.73 -15.89
CA VAL A 631 19.56 13.23 -16.33
C VAL A 631 19.44 11.91 -17.10
N PRO A 632 18.77 10.85 -16.58
CA PRO A 632 18.58 9.63 -17.37
C PRO A 632 17.75 9.86 -18.61
N LEU A 633 16.77 10.77 -18.61
CA LEU A 633 16.00 11.12 -19.79
C LEU A 633 16.88 11.67 -20.94
N ILE A 634 17.81 12.58 -20.63
CA ILE A 634 18.75 13.14 -21.62
C ILE A 634 19.68 12.05 -22.16
N LEU A 635 20.24 11.23 -21.28
CA LEU A 635 21.17 10.16 -21.66
C LEU A 635 20.49 9.09 -22.53
N LEU A 636 19.28 8.68 -22.18
CA LEU A 636 18.49 7.70 -22.93
C LEU A 636 17.88 8.30 -24.22
N GLY A 637 17.59 9.59 -24.26
CA GLY A 637 16.98 10.27 -25.40
C GLY A 637 17.93 10.42 -26.60
N THR A 638 19.20 10.66 -26.32
CA THR A 638 20.20 10.87 -27.35
C THR A 638 20.73 9.56 -27.92
N ARG A 639 20.48 9.28 -29.19
CA ARG A 639 20.85 8.00 -29.84
C ARG A 639 22.35 7.69 -29.73
N ALA A 640 23.21 8.70 -29.83
CA ALA A 640 24.67 8.54 -29.72
C ALA A 640 25.09 8.13 -28.29
N LEU A 641 24.51 8.77 -27.26
CA LEU A 641 24.81 8.47 -25.85
C LEU A 641 24.26 7.09 -25.45
N ARG A 642 23.07 6.72 -25.88
CA ARG A 642 22.45 5.43 -25.64
C ARG A 642 23.22 4.23 -26.22
N LYS A 643 24.04 4.45 -27.25
CA LYS A 643 24.92 3.42 -27.85
C LYS A 643 26.25 3.24 -27.12
N ARG A 644 26.55 4.03 -26.09
CA ARG A 644 27.74 3.88 -25.25
C ARG A 644 27.37 3.07 -24.01
N ALA A 645 28.11 1.99 -23.76
CA ALA A 645 27.83 1.06 -22.66
C ALA A 645 27.86 1.75 -21.28
N ASP A 646 28.89 2.60 -21.04
CA ASP A 646 29.07 3.36 -19.81
C ASP A 646 27.88 4.29 -19.53
N LEU A 647 27.47 5.06 -20.53
CA LEU A 647 26.38 6.02 -20.39
C LEU A 647 25.01 5.35 -20.29
N LEU A 648 24.80 4.25 -21.02
CA LEU A 648 23.59 3.44 -20.93
C LEU A 648 23.46 2.82 -19.52
N PHE A 649 24.58 2.32 -18.95
CA PHE A 649 24.62 1.81 -17.58
C PHE A 649 24.25 2.90 -16.57
N ILE A 650 24.92 4.07 -16.64
CA ILE A 650 24.67 5.19 -15.72
C ILE A 650 23.21 5.66 -15.83
N ALA A 651 22.69 5.82 -17.03
CA ALA A 651 21.32 6.27 -17.25
C ALA A 651 20.31 5.26 -16.66
N SER A 652 20.53 3.96 -16.88
CA SER A 652 19.67 2.89 -16.35
C SER A 652 19.75 2.83 -14.82
N LEU A 653 20.94 2.97 -14.25
CA LEU A 653 21.15 3.00 -12.81
C LEU A 653 20.42 4.20 -12.16
N LEU A 654 20.60 5.39 -12.74
CA LEU A 654 19.92 6.59 -12.24
C LEU A 654 18.40 6.49 -12.35
N ALA A 655 17.87 5.91 -13.42
CA ALA A 655 16.42 5.70 -13.57
C ALA A 655 15.86 4.75 -12.50
N VAL A 656 16.54 3.63 -12.23
CA VAL A 656 16.15 2.68 -11.17
C VAL A 656 16.25 3.32 -9.79
N LEU A 657 17.40 3.97 -9.48
CA LEU A 657 17.60 4.64 -8.19
C LEU A 657 16.65 5.83 -8.00
N GLY A 658 16.30 6.54 -9.07
CA GLY A 658 15.33 7.63 -9.02
C GLY A 658 13.93 7.16 -8.61
N VAL A 659 13.47 6.04 -9.17
CA VAL A 659 12.18 5.45 -8.77
C VAL A 659 12.27 4.86 -7.35
N ALA A 660 13.37 4.22 -6.98
CA ALA A 660 13.58 3.75 -5.61
C ALA A 660 13.57 4.91 -4.61
N TYR A 661 14.23 6.04 -4.94
CA TYR A 661 14.22 7.25 -4.12
C TYR A 661 12.83 7.89 -4.03
N ASN A 662 12.05 7.88 -5.13
CA ASN A 662 10.65 8.29 -5.08
C ASN A 662 9.85 7.43 -4.10
N ARG A 663 9.99 6.09 -4.13
CA ARG A 663 9.30 5.19 -3.19
C ARG A 663 9.74 5.44 -1.74
N MET A 664 11.04 5.71 -1.53
CA MET A 664 11.57 6.07 -0.22
C MET A 664 10.98 7.38 0.30
N ASN A 665 10.87 8.40 -0.56
CA ASN A 665 10.20 9.65 -0.20
C ASN A 665 8.75 9.39 0.20
N VAL A 666 8.01 8.60 -0.58
CA VAL A 666 6.60 8.32 -0.33
C VAL A 666 6.38 7.52 0.98
N VAL A 667 7.23 6.54 1.29
CA VAL A 667 7.05 5.69 2.48
C VAL A 667 7.61 6.32 3.75
N LEU A 668 8.76 6.99 3.66
CA LEU A 668 9.51 7.45 4.84
C LEU A 668 9.51 8.98 4.96
N PHE A 669 10.16 9.68 4.03
CA PHE A 669 10.45 11.10 4.22
C PHE A 669 9.24 12.02 4.07
N ALA A 670 8.40 11.79 3.08
CA ALA A 670 7.23 12.62 2.86
C ALA A 670 6.08 12.33 3.84
N MET A 671 6.10 11.16 4.50
CA MET A 671 5.15 10.79 5.55
C MET A 671 5.38 11.56 6.87
N THR A 672 6.49 12.27 7.00
CA THR A 672 6.73 13.17 8.14
C THR A 672 5.93 14.46 8.04
N PHE A 673 5.38 14.77 6.86
CA PHE A 673 4.45 15.90 6.68
C PHE A 673 3.07 15.46 7.14
N ARG A 674 2.86 15.33 8.44
CA ARG A 674 1.55 15.11 9.01
C ARG A 674 0.89 16.44 9.31
N GLY A 675 -0.36 16.61 8.89
CA GLY A 675 -1.28 17.56 9.53
C GLY A 675 -1.60 17.00 10.91
N ARG A 676 -0.66 17.17 11.84
CA ARG A 676 -0.67 16.47 13.10
C ARG A 676 -1.83 16.90 13.95
N MET A 677 -2.50 15.93 14.54
CA MET A 677 -3.33 16.19 15.69
C MET A 677 -2.43 16.70 16.85
N PRO A 678 -2.96 17.46 17.80
CA PRO A 678 -2.17 18.09 18.87
C PRO A 678 -1.35 17.10 19.74
N TRP A 679 -1.63 15.82 19.61
CA TRP A 679 -1.03 14.75 20.41
C TRP A 679 0.08 13.97 19.69
N ASP A 680 0.35 14.28 18.43
CA ASP A 680 1.40 13.57 17.68
C ASP A 680 2.78 13.97 18.18
N VAL A 681 3.58 12.99 18.62
CA VAL A 681 4.98 13.18 18.97
C VAL A 681 5.83 13.03 17.71
N ALA A 682 6.81 13.93 17.52
CA ALA A 682 7.76 13.82 16.45
C ALA A 682 8.79 12.72 16.76
N GLU A 683 8.73 11.63 16.03
CA GLU A 683 9.72 10.56 16.09
C GLU A 683 10.50 10.49 14.77
N ASN A 684 11.74 9.98 14.83
CA ASN A 684 12.56 9.70 13.67
C ASN A 684 12.68 8.18 13.52
N TYR A 685 12.31 7.65 12.35
CA TYR A 685 12.48 6.25 12.06
C TYR A 685 13.87 5.96 11.49
N VAL A 686 14.56 5.01 12.13
CA VAL A 686 15.81 4.41 11.63
C VAL A 686 15.63 2.90 11.65
N PRO A 687 15.82 2.20 10.52
CA PRO A 687 15.62 0.76 10.48
C PRO A 687 16.52 0.00 11.45
N SER A 688 16.01 -1.04 12.09
CA SER A 688 16.77 -1.91 13.00
C SER A 688 17.75 -2.82 12.23
N ILE A 689 18.68 -3.44 12.96
CA ILE A 689 19.60 -4.43 12.38
C ILE A 689 18.85 -5.64 11.80
N VAL A 690 17.72 -6.02 12.37
CA VAL A 690 16.87 -7.12 11.89
C VAL A 690 16.19 -6.72 10.58
N GLU A 691 15.67 -5.49 10.47
CA GLU A 691 15.09 -4.99 9.22
C GLU A 691 16.11 -4.97 8.09
N TRP A 692 17.33 -4.47 8.35
CA TRP A 692 18.42 -4.52 7.38
C TRP A 692 18.84 -5.95 7.05
N GLY A 693 18.93 -6.83 8.05
CA GLY A 693 19.33 -8.22 7.86
C GLY A 693 18.41 -8.97 6.91
N VAL A 694 17.09 -8.90 7.12
CA VAL A 694 16.10 -9.51 6.22
C VAL A 694 16.23 -8.94 4.81
N SER A 695 16.29 -7.61 4.68
CA SER A 695 16.34 -6.93 3.38
C SER A 695 17.59 -7.29 2.57
N ILE A 696 18.78 -7.19 3.19
CA ILE A 696 20.05 -7.52 2.54
C ILE A 696 20.13 -9.01 2.20
N GLY A 697 19.62 -9.87 3.10
CA GLY A 697 19.57 -11.31 2.87
C GLY A 697 18.73 -11.70 1.67
N LEU A 698 17.59 -11.07 1.47
CA LEU A 698 16.71 -11.29 0.33
C LEU A 698 17.31 -10.77 -0.98
N ILE A 699 18.03 -9.62 -0.96
CA ILE A 699 18.80 -9.15 -2.13
C ILE A 699 19.86 -10.18 -2.51
N ALA A 700 20.64 -10.64 -1.53
CA ALA A 700 21.69 -11.64 -1.75
C ALA A 700 21.09 -12.96 -2.29
N ALA A 701 19.94 -13.37 -1.75
CA ALA A 701 19.22 -14.56 -2.22
C ALA A 701 18.72 -14.40 -3.67
N THR A 702 18.22 -13.22 -4.05
CA THR A 702 17.83 -12.95 -5.43
C THR A 702 19.00 -13.15 -6.39
N ILE A 703 20.15 -12.55 -6.09
CA ILE A 703 21.35 -12.61 -6.93
C ILE A 703 21.87 -14.06 -7.01
N PHE A 704 21.95 -14.75 -5.85
CA PHE A 704 22.44 -16.12 -5.78
C PHE A 704 21.52 -17.10 -6.52
N LEU A 705 20.21 -17.05 -6.28
CA LEU A 705 19.22 -17.92 -6.90
C LEU A 705 19.09 -17.66 -8.40
N PHE A 706 19.23 -16.41 -8.85
CA PHE A 706 19.30 -16.09 -10.27
C PHE A 706 20.51 -16.78 -10.92
N GLY A 707 21.70 -16.68 -10.33
CA GLY A 707 22.91 -17.35 -10.80
C GLY A 707 22.80 -18.87 -10.79
N LEU A 708 22.18 -19.44 -9.75
CA LEU A 708 21.91 -20.88 -9.64
C LEU A 708 20.92 -21.34 -10.71
N ALA A 709 19.82 -20.61 -10.91
CA ALA A 709 18.82 -20.93 -11.94
C ALA A 709 19.41 -20.83 -13.36
N ALA A 710 20.21 -19.82 -13.65
CA ALA A 710 20.89 -19.66 -14.93
C ALA A 710 21.87 -20.81 -15.23
N ARG A 711 22.43 -21.45 -14.18
CA ARG A 711 23.31 -22.61 -14.30
C ARG A 711 22.56 -23.93 -14.51
N LEU A 712 21.47 -24.12 -13.80
CA LEU A 712 20.71 -25.38 -13.86
C LEU A 712 19.77 -25.44 -15.06
N MET A 713 19.37 -24.30 -15.61
CA MET A 713 18.32 -24.18 -16.61
C MET A 713 18.79 -23.35 -17.82
N PRO A 714 18.27 -23.62 -19.03
CA PRO A 714 18.59 -22.87 -20.23
C PRO A 714 17.87 -21.50 -20.24
N VAL A 715 18.36 -20.58 -19.43
CA VAL A 715 17.80 -19.23 -19.28
C VAL A 715 18.50 -18.22 -20.18
N LEU A 716 19.82 -18.43 -20.44
CA LEU A 716 20.66 -17.51 -21.20
C LEU A 716 20.74 -17.89 -22.67
N THR A 717 20.77 -16.91 -23.54
CA THR A 717 20.98 -17.14 -24.99
C THR A 717 22.36 -17.71 -25.27
N ARG A 718 22.46 -18.67 -26.19
CA ARG A 718 23.74 -19.22 -26.65
C ARG A 718 24.56 -18.13 -27.35
N ALA A 719 25.84 -18.01 -26.96
CA ALA A 719 26.74 -17.06 -27.63
C ALA A 719 26.97 -17.54 -29.07
N GLN A 720 26.66 -16.71 -30.06
CA GLN A 720 27.00 -17.05 -31.45
C GLN A 720 28.52 -16.99 -31.63
N THR A 721 29.08 -18.04 -32.18
CA THR A 721 30.53 -18.23 -32.33
C THR A 721 31.22 -17.20 -33.26
N GLY A 722 30.46 -16.30 -33.87
CA GLY A 722 30.98 -15.23 -34.73
C GLY A 722 31.38 -13.93 -33.99
N ASP A 723 30.86 -13.70 -32.75
CA ASP A 723 31.06 -12.42 -32.02
C ASP A 723 32.32 -12.40 -31.15
N ALA A 724 33.05 -13.52 -31.04
CA ALA A 724 34.29 -13.61 -30.25
C ALA A 724 35.48 -12.79 -30.81
N ALA A 725 35.35 -12.26 -32.00
CA ALA A 725 36.41 -11.45 -32.66
C ALA A 725 36.37 -9.96 -32.31
N LEU A 726 35.32 -9.44 -31.66
CA LEU A 726 35.15 -8.03 -31.35
C LEU A 726 35.39 -7.69 -29.86
N SER A 727 35.83 -8.67 -29.03
CA SER A 727 36.08 -8.48 -27.59
C SER A 727 37.57 -8.40 -27.21
N ARG A 728 38.45 -7.93 -28.10
CA ARG A 728 39.85 -7.57 -27.77
C ARG A 728 40.04 -6.06 -27.71
#